data_6ae6c1013ed00dbd993b8feee3de92b6
#
_entry.id   6ae6c1013ed00dbd993b8feee3de92b6
#
_cell.length_a   1.000
_cell.length_b   1.000
_cell.length_c   1.000
_cell.angle_alpha   90.00
_cell.angle_beta   90.00
_cell.angle_gamma   90.00
#
_symmetry.space_group_name_H-M   'P 1'
#
loop_
_entity.id
_entity.type
_entity.pdbx_description
1 polymer ?
#
loop_
_entity_poly.entity_id
_entity_poly.type
_entity_poly.pdbx_seq_one_letter_code
_entity_poly.pdbx_strand_id
1 'polypeptide(L)'
;MRKASVGLGIAALCIAVLVAWAIPRPLGDLYLALAGGRDVLQGKLGKPDDWSYTTGGRAWVNSSWGSDVVFALVQEAGGDAGLLALKAILLALLGLLVMRVARTGGASWASSLTAAALALVASPQDLILRPNLISLLFVPLLLLLLAKPEKGKTWLVWIGVLFLFWTNVHGAFVFGLLVLVLWVLTDRTRPKWIAPAALGLALVITLFANPFGPRNLWLQLVVPRSAAWRNVIEWGPLWGPKTAGVAFPVIFVVLAAIVVLGQFRQRREPSRTSNLFGLCLVIMGIVLALVARRLVPWTAVAIAPAAARALDALVPRRRNAAVLALANVALVVFLLVANRWVAAHYAKHHPLFPNEGVLERMVFNGTHFPGGAAAFLAANHVESRAFNEWRWEGYLREYAPGIKVMIGGRAHQVYDEATYWKYRDLLAGPGSRATLQSLNVAIAVVPLTPEYGNFCRGLLSGPGAWSYVYADRYTAVFADPVHVSTRELVARAVAGGLVYPDSAGEALSRAMCLSSPATADPSLAVPILQRALTLRPTGYAYPVLVRGAIKISVPRETVIAYLEQEDARLQTMASGAPEENALLDCRLFILQELERLYPAEATEKRQRLAALRVPIQRRMDAIAKAYPAYFRQ
;
A
#
# COMPACT_ATOMS: atom_id res chain seq x y z
N MET A 1 38.47 -14.88 12.83
CA MET A 1 37.95 -13.61 12.28
C MET A 1 37.18 -13.78 10.95
N ARG A 2 37.78 -14.43 9.89
CA ARG A 2 37.08 -14.59 8.59
C ARG A 2 35.78 -15.40 8.70
N LYS A 3 35.72 -16.49 9.47
CA LYS A 3 34.49 -17.26 9.71
C LYS A 3 33.44 -16.48 10.49
N ALA A 4 33.87 -15.65 11.46
CA ALA A 4 32.97 -14.79 12.23
C ALA A 4 32.34 -13.70 11.38
N SER A 5 33.12 -13.04 10.47
CA SER A 5 32.54 -12.01 9.58
C SER A 5 31.54 -12.58 8.58
N VAL A 6 31.73 -13.83 8.12
CA VAL A 6 30.73 -14.51 7.27
C VAL A 6 29.50 -14.86 8.08
N GLY A 7 29.63 -15.38 9.30
CA GLY A 7 28.51 -15.68 10.20
C GLY A 7 27.66 -14.45 10.51
N LEU A 8 28.31 -13.31 10.83
CA LEU A 8 27.60 -12.04 11.03
C LEU A 8 26.92 -11.53 9.76
N GLY A 9 27.53 -11.74 8.59
CA GLY A 9 26.89 -11.40 7.31
C GLY A 9 25.64 -12.24 7.03
N ILE A 10 25.69 -13.54 7.34
CA ILE A 10 24.52 -14.43 7.26
C ILE A 10 23.43 -13.92 8.20
N ALA A 11 23.77 -13.64 9.45
CA ALA A 11 22.81 -13.11 10.43
C ALA A 11 22.18 -11.80 9.94
N ALA A 12 22.98 -10.85 9.40
CA ALA A 12 22.48 -9.60 8.85
C ALA A 12 21.50 -9.83 7.69
N LEU A 13 21.83 -10.74 6.77
CA LEU A 13 20.92 -11.06 5.67
C LEU A 13 19.62 -11.72 6.15
N CYS A 14 19.71 -12.68 7.08
CA CYS A 14 18.51 -13.30 7.65
C CYS A 14 17.62 -12.27 8.36
N ILE A 15 18.21 -11.37 9.14
CA ILE A 15 17.47 -10.31 9.82
C ILE A 15 16.86 -9.33 8.79
N ALA A 16 17.59 -8.99 7.73
CA ALA A 16 17.06 -8.13 6.66
C ALA A 16 15.84 -8.76 5.97
N VAL A 17 15.90 -10.07 5.70
CA VAL A 17 14.76 -10.83 5.16
C VAL A 17 13.59 -10.82 6.15
N LEU A 18 13.84 -11.09 7.42
CA LEU A 18 12.81 -11.09 8.46
C LEU A 18 12.16 -9.71 8.63
N VAL A 19 12.96 -8.64 8.63
CA VAL A 19 12.43 -7.25 8.71
C VAL A 19 11.55 -6.93 7.51
N ALA A 20 12.01 -7.22 6.29
CA ALA A 20 11.22 -6.99 5.09
C ALA A 20 9.94 -7.85 5.06
N TRP A 21 10.04 -9.10 5.57
CA TRP A 21 8.88 -9.99 5.67
C TRP A 21 7.86 -9.50 6.70
N ALA A 22 8.33 -9.03 7.87
CA ALA A 22 7.50 -8.60 8.99
C ALA A 22 6.82 -7.24 8.78
N ILE A 23 7.17 -6.48 7.73
CA ILE A 23 6.49 -5.21 7.46
C ILE A 23 5.04 -5.50 7.03
N PRO A 24 4.05 -5.17 7.88
CA PRO A 24 2.66 -5.33 7.54
C PRO A 24 2.25 -4.17 6.61
N ARG A 25 2.00 -4.45 5.36
CA ARG A 25 1.32 -3.54 4.44
C ARG A 25 0.49 -4.35 3.47
N PRO A 26 -0.75 -4.68 3.82
CA PRO A 26 -1.70 -5.06 2.81
C PRO A 26 -1.95 -3.83 1.93
N LEU A 27 -1.60 -3.92 0.67
CA LEU A 27 -1.97 -2.91 -0.32
C LEU A 27 -3.10 -3.46 -1.18
N GLY A 28 -3.93 -2.55 -1.68
CA GLY A 28 -4.96 -2.89 -2.66
C GLY A 28 -4.43 -3.70 -3.85
N ASP A 29 -3.15 -3.52 -4.20
CA ASP A 29 -2.47 -4.26 -5.29
C ASP A 29 -2.45 -5.78 -5.10
N LEU A 30 -2.42 -6.30 -3.87
CA LEU A 30 -2.53 -7.74 -3.65
C LEU A 30 -3.92 -8.24 -4.06
N TYR A 31 -4.98 -7.56 -3.61
CA TYR A 31 -6.34 -7.96 -3.96
C TYR A 31 -6.64 -7.76 -5.44
N LEU A 32 -6.04 -6.75 -6.08
CA LEU A 32 -6.06 -6.61 -7.54
C LEU A 32 -5.43 -7.82 -8.21
N ALA A 33 -4.27 -8.28 -7.70
CA ALA A 33 -3.57 -9.44 -8.24
C ALA A 33 -4.38 -10.74 -8.01
N LEU A 34 -4.99 -10.91 -6.84
CA LEU A 34 -5.83 -12.09 -6.55
C LEU A 34 -7.05 -12.16 -7.48
N ALA A 35 -7.84 -11.07 -7.52
CA ALA A 35 -9.02 -11.00 -8.38
C ALA A 35 -8.65 -11.06 -9.87
N GLY A 36 -7.58 -10.36 -10.27
CA GLY A 36 -7.05 -10.39 -11.65
C GLY A 36 -6.57 -11.78 -12.06
N GLY A 37 -5.88 -12.48 -11.15
CA GLY A 37 -5.43 -13.86 -11.40
C GLY A 37 -6.59 -14.83 -11.61
N ARG A 38 -7.67 -14.71 -10.81
CA ARG A 38 -8.89 -15.51 -11.00
C ARG A 38 -9.58 -15.20 -12.33
N ASP A 39 -9.67 -13.93 -12.71
CA ASP A 39 -10.23 -13.53 -14.00
C ASP A 39 -9.39 -14.11 -15.15
N VAL A 40 -8.05 -14.15 -15.04
CA VAL A 40 -7.17 -14.80 -16.02
C VAL A 40 -7.45 -16.30 -16.11
N LEU A 41 -7.54 -16.99 -14.97
CA LEU A 41 -7.86 -18.43 -14.91
C LEU A 41 -9.26 -18.74 -15.49
N GLN A 42 -10.18 -17.79 -15.43
CA GLN A 42 -11.52 -17.86 -16.03
C GLN A 42 -11.54 -17.44 -17.53
N GLY A 43 -10.40 -17.19 -18.15
CA GLY A 43 -10.29 -16.80 -19.56
C GLY A 43 -10.72 -15.36 -19.87
N LYS A 44 -10.71 -14.46 -18.87
CA LYS A 44 -11.12 -13.06 -19.05
C LYS A 44 -9.98 -12.11 -19.43
N LEU A 45 -8.75 -12.62 -19.58
CA LEU A 45 -7.60 -11.81 -19.97
C LEU A 45 -7.86 -11.08 -21.29
N GLY A 46 -7.72 -9.76 -21.32
CA GLY A 46 -7.97 -8.93 -22.50
C GLY A 46 -9.43 -8.78 -22.90
N LYS A 47 -10.37 -9.30 -22.11
CA LYS A 47 -11.81 -9.08 -22.33
C LYS A 47 -12.24 -7.69 -21.85
N PRO A 48 -13.40 -7.17 -22.30
CA PRO A 48 -13.99 -5.96 -21.77
C PRO A 48 -14.09 -5.98 -20.25
N ASP A 49 -13.74 -4.85 -19.63
CA ASP A 49 -13.79 -4.71 -18.16
C ASP A 49 -15.23 -4.82 -17.63
N ASP A 50 -15.41 -5.72 -16.67
CA ASP A 50 -16.68 -5.93 -15.96
C ASP A 50 -16.61 -5.53 -14.47
N TRP A 51 -15.49 -4.96 -14.00
CA TRP A 51 -15.33 -4.53 -12.61
C TRP A 51 -15.89 -3.13 -12.36
N SER A 52 -15.70 -2.24 -13.34
CA SER A 52 -16.04 -0.83 -13.21
C SER A 52 -17.04 -0.37 -14.27
N TYR A 53 -17.95 0.51 -13.85
CA TYR A 53 -18.91 1.15 -14.76
C TYR A 53 -18.32 2.38 -15.49
N THR A 54 -17.14 2.87 -15.09
CA THR A 54 -16.53 4.08 -15.68
C THR A 54 -15.54 3.78 -16.81
N THR A 55 -15.17 2.52 -16.99
CA THR A 55 -14.20 2.11 -18.03
C THR A 55 -14.77 2.08 -19.43
N GLY A 56 -16.11 2.11 -19.58
CA GLY A 56 -16.77 2.01 -20.87
C GLY A 56 -16.48 0.70 -21.60
N GLY A 57 -16.21 -0.38 -20.86
CA GLY A 57 -15.89 -1.69 -21.42
C GLY A 57 -14.47 -1.79 -22.00
N ARG A 58 -13.59 -0.83 -21.73
CA ARG A 58 -12.17 -0.93 -22.14
C ARG A 58 -11.54 -2.16 -21.50
N ALA A 59 -10.78 -2.92 -22.28
CA ALA A 59 -10.04 -4.05 -21.74
C ALA A 59 -8.92 -3.57 -20.80
N TRP A 60 -8.77 -4.23 -19.67
CA TRP A 60 -7.64 -4.00 -18.76
C TRP A 60 -6.34 -4.52 -19.38
N VAL A 61 -5.35 -3.63 -19.53
CA VAL A 61 -4.00 -4.01 -19.95
C VAL A 61 -3.23 -4.47 -18.71
N ASN A 62 -3.48 -5.69 -18.31
CA ASN A 62 -2.85 -6.29 -17.14
C ASN A 62 -1.40 -6.71 -17.44
N SER A 63 -0.45 -5.81 -17.20
CA SER A 63 0.98 -6.10 -17.37
C SER A 63 1.55 -7.09 -16.35
N SER A 64 0.76 -7.48 -15.37
CA SER A 64 1.16 -8.35 -14.25
C SER A 64 0.44 -9.70 -14.27
N TRP A 65 -0.30 -10.03 -15.31
CA TRP A 65 -1.20 -11.18 -15.36
C TRP A 65 -0.56 -12.50 -14.91
N GLY A 66 0.72 -12.73 -15.25
CA GLY A 66 1.43 -13.95 -14.83
C GLY A 66 1.70 -14.00 -13.32
N SER A 67 2.05 -12.87 -12.70
CA SER A 67 2.16 -12.76 -11.24
C SER A 67 0.81 -12.93 -10.56
N ASP A 68 -0.24 -12.36 -11.13
CA ASP A 68 -1.59 -12.41 -10.58
C ASP A 68 -2.09 -13.85 -10.50
N VAL A 69 -1.84 -14.65 -11.55
CA VAL A 69 -2.12 -16.09 -11.56
C VAL A 69 -1.36 -16.81 -10.45
N VAL A 70 -0.06 -16.52 -10.26
CA VAL A 70 0.74 -17.13 -9.19
C VAL A 70 0.14 -16.82 -7.82
N PHE A 71 -0.24 -15.56 -7.56
CA PHE A 71 -0.86 -15.18 -6.29
C PHE A 71 -2.20 -15.86 -6.07
N ALA A 72 -3.06 -15.90 -7.09
CA ALA A 72 -4.36 -16.57 -7.01
C ALA A 72 -4.22 -18.07 -6.69
N LEU A 73 -3.35 -18.78 -7.41
CA LEU A 73 -3.10 -20.21 -7.17
C LEU A 73 -2.49 -20.49 -5.80
N VAL A 74 -1.56 -19.65 -5.33
CA VAL A 74 -0.95 -19.82 -3.99
C VAL A 74 -1.99 -19.56 -2.91
N GLN A 75 -2.87 -18.57 -3.07
CA GLN A 75 -3.94 -18.32 -2.12
C GLN A 75 -4.97 -19.46 -2.12
N GLU A 76 -5.32 -19.99 -3.27
CA GLU A 76 -6.24 -21.14 -3.37
C GLU A 76 -5.67 -22.38 -2.69
N ALA A 77 -4.38 -22.64 -2.85
CA ALA A 77 -3.72 -23.82 -2.30
C ALA A 77 -3.39 -23.71 -0.80
N GLY A 78 -3.05 -22.51 -0.32
CA GLY A 78 -2.50 -22.34 1.03
C GLY A 78 -3.05 -21.14 1.81
N GLY A 79 -4.07 -20.47 1.29
CA GLY A 79 -4.65 -19.29 1.93
C GLY A 79 -3.62 -18.18 2.19
N ASP A 80 -3.86 -17.41 3.22
CA ASP A 80 -2.98 -16.31 3.64
C ASP A 80 -1.61 -16.83 4.10
N ALA A 81 -1.57 -18.00 4.73
CA ALA A 81 -0.30 -18.63 5.13
C ALA A 81 0.58 -18.96 3.91
N GLY A 82 -0.04 -19.44 2.82
CA GLY A 82 0.64 -19.67 1.54
C GLY A 82 1.23 -18.39 0.96
N LEU A 83 0.49 -17.30 0.99
CA LEU A 83 0.95 -15.98 0.54
C LEU A 83 2.12 -15.46 1.38
N LEU A 84 2.08 -15.63 2.71
CA LEU A 84 3.18 -15.25 3.60
C LEU A 84 4.43 -16.10 3.37
N ALA A 85 4.25 -17.40 3.13
CA ALA A 85 5.35 -18.30 2.76
C ALA A 85 5.97 -17.89 1.42
N LEU A 86 5.13 -17.57 0.42
CA LEU A 86 5.60 -17.04 -0.87
C LEU A 86 6.43 -15.77 -0.68
N LYS A 87 5.96 -14.81 0.13
CA LYS A 87 6.71 -13.59 0.45
C LYS A 87 8.09 -13.89 1.03
N ALA A 88 8.17 -14.82 2.01
CA ALA A 88 9.42 -15.22 2.62
C ALA A 88 10.39 -15.84 1.61
N ILE A 89 9.89 -16.74 0.75
CA ILE A 89 10.66 -17.40 -0.30
C ILE A 89 11.20 -16.36 -1.30
N LEU A 90 10.37 -15.45 -1.78
CA LEU A 90 10.78 -14.43 -2.75
C LEU A 90 11.87 -13.50 -2.17
N LEU A 91 11.74 -13.08 -0.91
CA LEU A 91 12.74 -12.25 -0.23
C LEU A 91 14.06 -12.99 -0.01
N ALA A 92 14.00 -14.24 0.41
CA ALA A 92 15.19 -15.09 0.57
C ALA A 92 15.89 -15.32 -0.78
N LEU A 93 15.15 -15.66 -1.83
CA LEU A 93 15.68 -15.81 -3.19
C LEU A 93 16.30 -14.51 -3.69
N LEU A 94 15.66 -13.37 -3.46
CA LEU A 94 16.21 -12.07 -3.84
C LEU A 94 17.58 -11.82 -3.18
N GLY A 95 17.67 -12.01 -1.87
CA GLY A 95 18.94 -11.87 -1.13
C GLY A 95 20.03 -12.83 -1.64
N LEU A 96 19.68 -14.09 -1.86
CA LEU A 96 20.60 -15.12 -2.38
C LEU A 96 21.08 -14.79 -3.80
N LEU A 97 20.19 -14.35 -4.68
CA LEU A 97 20.55 -13.97 -6.05
C LEU A 97 21.47 -12.74 -6.08
N VAL A 98 21.19 -11.71 -5.30
CA VAL A 98 22.07 -10.53 -5.17
C VAL A 98 23.46 -10.95 -4.67
N MET A 99 23.52 -11.77 -3.61
CA MET A 99 24.77 -12.33 -3.12
C MET A 99 25.50 -13.13 -4.21
N ARG A 100 24.79 -13.96 -4.98
CA ARG A 100 25.36 -14.77 -6.06
C ARG A 100 25.97 -13.90 -7.16
N VAL A 101 25.30 -12.83 -7.58
CA VAL A 101 25.85 -11.87 -8.55
C VAL A 101 27.14 -11.25 -8.03
N ALA A 102 27.16 -10.79 -6.77
CA ALA A 102 28.32 -10.21 -6.13
C ALA A 102 29.50 -11.19 -6.10
N ARG A 103 29.24 -12.44 -5.75
CA ARG A 103 30.23 -13.54 -5.74
C ARG A 103 30.78 -13.86 -7.12
N THR A 104 29.93 -13.90 -8.13
CA THR A 104 30.36 -14.11 -9.53
C THR A 104 31.27 -12.97 -10.01
N GLY A 105 31.03 -11.74 -9.53
CA GLY A 105 31.90 -10.57 -9.77
C GLY A 105 33.17 -10.52 -8.91
N GLY A 106 33.51 -11.59 -8.16
CA GLY A 106 34.74 -11.71 -7.38
C GLY A 106 34.71 -11.11 -5.97
N ALA A 107 33.57 -10.61 -5.49
CA ALA A 107 33.45 -10.08 -4.13
C ALA A 107 33.59 -11.18 -3.07
N SER A 108 34.11 -10.84 -1.89
CA SER A 108 34.20 -11.76 -0.76
C SER A 108 32.81 -12.19 -0.25
N TRP A 109 32.74 -13.31 0.45
CA TRP A 109 31.47 -13.77 1.05
C TRP A 109 30.87 -12.73 2.01
N ALA A 110 31.70 -12.17 2.88
CA ALA A 110 31.25 -11.17 3.85
C ALA A 110 30.69 -9.91 3.16
N SER A 111 31.41 -9.35 2.18
CA SER A 111 30.97 -8.16 1.44
C SER A 111 29.71 -8.45 0.61
N SER A 112 29.60 -9.65 0.05
CA SER A 112 28.42 -10.05 -0.73
C SER A 112 27.15 -10.15 0.13
N LEU A 113 27.27 -10.74 1.33
CA LEU A 113 26.20 -10.84 2.30
C LEU A 113 25.79 -9.47 2.84
N THR A 114 26.76 -8.63 3.20
CA THR A 114 26.51 -7.26 3.66
C THR A 114 25.79 -6.43 2.61
N ALA A 115 26.23 -6.47 1.35
CA ALA A 115 25.61 -5.71 0.27
C ALA A 115 24.19 -6.23 -0.04
N ALA A 116 23.95 -7.54 0.02
CA ALA A 116 22.63 -8.11 -0.15
C ALA A 116 21.66 -7.66 0.97
N ALA A 117 22.13 -7.68 2.24
CA ALA A 117 21.36 -7.20 3.37
C ALA A 117 21.03 -5.70 3.23
N LEU A 118 22.01 -4.87 2.86
CA LEU A 118 21.80 -3.44 2.62
C LEU A 118 20.79 -3.18 1.50
N ALA A 119 20.82 -3.97 0.41
CA ALA A 119 19.85 -3.84 -0.68
C ALA A 119 18.42 -4.10 -0.23
N LEU A 120 18.20 -5.14 0.60
CA LEU A 120 16.87 -5.46 1.13
C LEU A 120 16.34 -4.39 2.10
N VAL A 121 17.22 -3.75 2.88
CA VAL A 121 16.79 -2.72 3.83
C VAL A 121 16.85 -1.29 3.30
N ALA A 122 17.27 -1.10 2.06
CA ALA A 122 17.25 0.22 1.43
C ALA A 122 15.81 0.73 1.20
N SER A 123 14.85 -0.15 1.02
CA SER A 123 13.43 0.20 0.83
C SER A 123 12.50 -0.96 1.24
N PRO A 124 12.52 -1.38 2.51
CA PRO A 124 11.79 -2.57 2.94
C PRO A 124 10.26 -2.39 2.85
N GLN A 125 9.76 -1.15 2.95
CA GLN A 125 8.35 -0.81 2.78
C GLN A 125 7.82 -1.07 1.37
N ASP A 126 8.68 -1.22 0.38
CA ASP A 126 8.32 -1.51 -1.01
C ASP A 126 8.50 -3.00 -1.36
N LEU A 127 9.11 -3.80 -0.44
CA LEU A 127 9.25 -5.26 -0.54
C LEU A 127 8.02 -5.99 0.03
N ILE A 128 6.86 -5.57 -0.41
CA ILE A 128 5.56 -6.10 0.00
C ILE A 128 5.04 -7.11 -1.00
N LEU A 129 4.05 -7.91 -0.60
CA LEU A 129 3.45 -8.93 -1.45
C LEU A 129 2.59 -8.28 -2.53
N ARG A 130 3.19 -8.06 -3.68
CA ARG A 130 2.57 -7.56 -4.92
C ARG A 130 3.41 -8.00 -6.12
N PRO A 131 2.91 -7.91 -7.36
CA PRO A 131 3.61 -8.38 -8.57
C PRO A 131 5.06 -7.91 -8.72
N ASN A 132 5.39 -6.70 -8.23
CA ASN A 132 6.75 -6.17 -8.29
C ASN A 132 7.77 -7.02 -7.53
N LEU A 133 7.39 -7.73 -6.45
CA LEU A 133 8.31 -8.54 -5.65
C LEU A 133 8.84 -9.73 -6.47
N ILE A 134 7.96 -10.40 -7.25
CA ILE A 134 8.39 -11.45 -8.19
C ILE A 134 9.32 -10.85 -9.25
N SER A 135 8.94 -9.68 -9.77
CA SER A 135 9.69 -9.00 -10.83
C SER A 135 11.09 -8.56 -10.38
N LEU A 136 11.30 -8.20 -9.12
CA LEU A 136 12.60 -7.83 -8.57
C LEU A 136 13.65 -8.95 -8.72
N LEU A 137 13.25 -10.23 -8.75
CA LEU A 137 14.16 -11.36 -8.97
C LEU A 137 14.83 -11.33 -10.35
N PHE A 138 14.17 -10.75 -11.35
CA PHE A 138 14.70 -10.69 -12.71
C PHE A 138 15.89 -9.73 -12.83
N VAL A 139 16.03 -8.74 -11.92
CA VAL A 139 17.19 -7.83 -11.91
C VAL A 139 18.49 -8.58 -11.64
N PRO A 140 18.66 -9.31 -10.53
CA PRO A 140 19.88 -10.07 -10.29
C PRO A 140 20.05 -11.24 -11.30
N LEU A 141 18.97 -11.84 -11.81
CA LEU A 141 19.06 -12.83 -12.87
C LEU A 141 19.64 -12.24 -14.15
N LEU A 142 19.18 -11.05 -14.57
CA LEU A 142 19.77 -10.33 -15.70
C LEU A 142 21.26 -10.03 -15.44
N LEU A 143 21.60 -9.51 -14.28
CA LEU A 143 22.99 -9.22 -13.93
C LEU A 143 23.89 -10.47 -13.92
N LEU A 144 23.37 -11.64 -13.50
CA LEU A 144 24.07 -12.92 -13.60
C LEU A 144 24.37 -13.30 -15.04
N LEU A 145 23.39 -13.13 -15.94
CA LEU A 145 23.58 -13.38 -17.36
C LEU A 145 24.59 -12.41 -17.97
N LEU A 146 24.57 -11.13 -17.57
CA LEU A 146 25.52 -10.13 -18.04
C LEU A 146 26.95 -10.36 -17.48
N ALA A 147 27.09 -10.91 -16.29
CA ALA A 147 28.39 -11.19 -15.66
C ALA A 147 29.10 -12.42 -16.24
N LYS A 148 28.39 -13.37 -16.83
CA LYS A 148 28.99 -14.60 -17.37
C LYS A 148 29.59 -14.35 -18.75
N PRO A 149 30.84 -14.74 -19.00
CA PRO A 149 31.48 -14.65 -20.30
C PRO A 149 31.09 -15.84 -21.21
N GLU A 150 29.84 -16.22 -21.28
CA GLU A 150 29.45 -17.33 -22.17
C GLU A 150 29.61 -16.93 -23.65
N LYS A 151 30.42 -17.70 -24.34
CA LYS A 151 30.65 -17.56 -25.78
C LYS A 151 29.54 -18.35 -26.50
N GLY A 152 28.58 -17.68 -27.13
CA GLY A 152 27.67 -18.36 -28.02
C GLY A 152 26.21 -17.89 -28.02
N LYS A 153 25.43 -18.47 -28.96
CA LYS A 153 24.00 -18.16 -29.17
C LYS A 153 23.12 -18.54 -27.97
N THR A 154 23.51 -19.54 -27.19
CA THR A 154 22.78 -20.03 -26.01
C THR A 154 22.55 -18.94 -24.96
N TRP A 155 23.50 -18.01 -24.81
CA TRP A 155 23.35 -16.89 -23.89
C TRP A 155 22.22 -15.94 -24.30
N LEU A 156 22.07 -15.65 -25.62
CA LEU A 156 20.94 -14.86 -26.14
C LEU A 156 19.59 -15.53 -25.87
N VAL A 157 19.52 -16.86 -25.95
CA VAL A 157 18.31 -17.61 -25.60
C VAL A 157 17.89 -17.32 -24.16
N TRP A 158 18.82 -17.33 -23.22
CA TRP A 158 18.51 -17.03 -21.80
C TRP A 158 18.07 -15.58 -21.58
N ILE A 159 18.62 -14.62 -22.31
CA ILE A 159 18.10 -13.23 -22.32
C ILE A 159 16.66 -13.23 -22.85
N GLY A 160 16.40 -13.93 -23.94
CA GLY A 160 15.06 -14.07 -24.51
C GLY A 160 14.07 -14.67 -23.50
N VAL A 161 14.43 -15.80 -22.88
CA VAL A 161 13.60 -16.46 -21.85
C VAL A 161 13.35 -15.52 -20.67
N LEU A 162 14.37 -14.82 -20.18
CA LEU A 162 14.22 -13.87 -19.09
C LEU A 162 13.18 -12.78 -19.41
N PHE A 163 13.29 -12.15 -20.57
CA PHE A 163 12.36 -11.09 -20.97
C PHE A 163 10.97 -11.63 -21.32
N LEU A 164 10.86 -12.86 -21.84
CA LEU A 164 9.58 -13.53 -22.06
C LEU A 164 8.77 -13.64 -20.76
N PHE A 165 9.41 -14.08 -19.69
CA PHE A 165 8.74 -14.13 -18.38
C PHE A 165 8.53 -12.73 -17.82
N TRP A 166 9.54 -11.86 -17.83
CA TRP A 166 9.47 -10.55 -17.20
C TRP A 166 8.36 -9.66 -17.77
N THR A 167 8.19 -9.61 -19.10
CA THR A 167 7.16 -8.80 -19.75
C THR A 167 5.72 -9.26 -19.44
N ASN A 168 5.56 -10.49 -18.96
CA ASN A 168 4.26 -11.07 -18.56
C ASN A 168 4.03 -11.09 -17.03
N VAL A 169 5.08 -10.79 -16.27
CA VAL A 169 5.03 -10.80 -14.79
C VAL A 169 4.81 -9.41 -14.21
N HIS A 170 5.39 -8.36 -14.80
CA HIS A 170 5.24 -6.99 -14.29
C HIS A 170 5.84 -5.95 -15.24
N GLY A 171 5.25 -4.75 -15.28
CA GLY A 171 5.69 -3.65 -16.13
C GLY A 171 7.13 -3.16 -15.92
N ALA A 172 7.81 -3.57 -14.85
CA ALA A 172 9.21 -3.18 -14.60
C ALA A 172 10.25 -3.86 -15.52
N PHE A 173 9.85 -4.65 -16.51
CA PHE A 173 10.77 -5.08 -17.59
C PHE A 173 11.45 -3.88 -18.27
N VAL A 174 10.83 -2.70 -18.25
CA VAL A 174 11.43 -1.44 -18.72
C VAL A 174 12.73 -1.11 -17.96
N PHE A 175 12.80 -1.38 -16.66
CA PHE A 175 14.05 -1.25 -15.89
C PHE A 175 15.13 -2.20 -16.44
N GLY A 176 14.76 -3.43 -16.77
CA GLY A 176 15.67 -4.40 -17.41
C GLY A 176 16.19 -3.92 -18.75
N LEU A 177 15.34 -3.31 -19.58
CA LEU A 177 15.76 -2.69 -20.85
C LEU A 177 16.75 -1.56 -20.62
N LEU A 178 16.53 -0.69 -19.60
CA LEU A 178 17.47 0.37 -19.22
C LEU A 178 18.83 -0.20 -18.80
N VAL A 179 18.83 -1.27 -18.00
CA VAL A 179 20.07 -1.98 -17.62
C VAL A 179 20.79 -2.52 -18.86
N LEU A 180 20.08 -3.11 -19.83
CA LEU A 180 20.67 -3.56 -21.11
C LEU A 180 21.23 -2.40 -21.91
N VAL A 181 20.55 -1.26 -22.00
CA VAL A 181 21.07 -0.06 -22.68
C VAL A 181 22.38 0.38 -22.05
N LEU A 182 22.45 0.51 -20.73
CA LEU A 182 23.69 0.86 -20.04
C LEU A 182 24.79 -0.18 -20.30
N TRP A 183 24.44 -1.45 -20.33
CA TRP A 183 25.40 -2.50 -20.63
C TRP A 183 25.93 -2.39 -22.08
N VAL A 184 25.07 -2.16 -23.08
CA VAL A 184 25.47 -1.90 -24.47
C VAL A 184 26.46 -0.75 -24.57
N LEU A 185 26.23 0.34 -23.82
CA LEU A 185 27.06 1.53 -23.83
C LEU A 185 28.42 1.34 -23.13
N THR A 186 28.50 0.42 -22.18
CA THR A 186 29.68 0.27 -21.30
C THR A 186 30.50 -0.98 -21.52
N ASP A 187 29.92 -2.04 -22.13
CA ASP A 187 30.65 -3.29 -22.36
C ASP A 187 31.59 -3.14 -23.57
N ARG A 188 32.89 -3.27 -23.28
CA ARG A 188 33.98 -3.24 -24.26
C ARG A 188 34.67 -4.60 -24.44
N THR A 189 34.17 -5.64 -23.76
CA THR A 189 34.85 -6.93 -23.65
C THR A 189 34.33 -7.99 -24.62
N ARG A 190 33.13 -7.78 -25.16
CA ARG A 190 32.45 -8.73 -26.07
C ARG A 190 32.44 -8.24 -27.52
N PRO A 191 32.21 -9.14 -28.48
CA PRO A 191 31.97 -8.73 -29.86
C PRO A 191 30.88 -7.67 -29.96
N LYS A 192 31.12 -6.59 -30.70
CA LYS A 192 30.28 -5.37 -30.75
C LYS A 192 28.81 -5.64 -31.11
N TRP A 193 28.50 -6.77 -31.76
CA TRP A 193 27.13 -7.13 -32.18
C TRP A 193 26.33 -7.81 -31.07
N ILE A 194 26.96 -8.47 -30.08
CA ILE A 194 26.27 -9.27 -29.05
C ILE A 194 25.37 -8.41 -28.16
N ALA A 195 25.88 -7.31 -27.66
CA ALA A 195 25.13 -6.45 -26.75
C ALA A 195 23.91 -5.78 -27.45
N PRO A 196 24.05 -5.19 -28.65
CA PRO A 196 22.91 -4.71 -29.42
C PRO A 196 21.91 -5.82 -29.79
N ALA A 197 22.39 -7.03 -30.12
CA ALA A 197 21.51 -8.17 -30.42
C ALA A 197 20.69 -8.60 -29.21
N ALA A 198 21.28 -8.60 -28.00
CA ALA A 198 20.56 -8.88 -26.75
C ALA A 198 19.47 -7.84 -26.47
N LEU A 199 19.78 -6.56 -26.65
CA LEU A 199 18.81 -5.47 -26.50
C LEU A 199 17.70 -5.57 -27.55
N GLY A 200 18.04 -5.81 -28.82
CA GLY A 200 17.08 -5.99 -29.91
C GLY A 200 16.14 -7.17 -29.64
N LEU A 201 16.69 -8.32 -29.21
CA LEU A 201 15.89 -9.50 -28.86
C LEU A 201 14.95 -9.21 -27.67
N ALA A 202 15.45 -8.58 -26.62
CA ALA A 202 14.65 -8.18 -25.46
C ALA A 202 13.50 -7.23 -25.86
N LEU A 203 13.77 -6.27 -26.75
CA LEU A 203 12.74 -5.35 -27.30
C LEU A 203 11.69 -6.09 -28.12
N VAL A 204 12.10 -6.97 -29.04
CA VAL A 204 11.17 -7.76 -29.86
C VAL A 204 10.26 -8.61 -28.97
N ILE A 205 10.83 -9.31 -27.97
CA ILE A 205 10.05 -10.11 -27.03
C ILE A 205 9.09 -9.24 -26.23
N THR A 206 9.58 -8.10 -25.71
CA THR A 206 8.75 -7.16 -24.95
C THR A 206 7.58 -6.62 -25.77
N LEU A 207 7.78 -6.38 -27.07
CA LEU A 207 6.74 -5.84 -27.95
C LEU A 207 5.72 -6.90 -28.39
N PHE A 208 6.12 -8.16 -28.53
CA PHE A 208 5.28 -9.15 -29.23
C PHE A 208 4.97 -10.40 -28.40
N ALA A 209 5.74 -10.73 -27.36
CA ALA A 209 5.55 -11.95 -26.57
C ALA A 209 4.72 -11.71 -25.28
N ASN A 210 3.72 -10.84 -25.37
CA ASN A 210 2.74 -10.61 -24.33
C ASN A 210 1.34 -10.41 -24.94
N PRO A 211 0.23 -10.63 -24.21
CA PRO A 211 -1.12 -10.57 -24.75
C PRO A 211 -1.55 -9.18 -25.27
N PHE A 212 -0.85 -8.13 -24.88
CA PHE A 212 -1.22 -6.73 -25.16
C PHE A 212 -0.31 -6.07 -26.22
N GLY A 213 0.69 -6.78 -26.69
CA GLY A 213 1.64 -6.29 -27.70
C GLY A 213 2.36 -5.02 -27.28
N PRO A 214 2.63 -4.09 -28.23
CA PRO A 214 3.32 -2.82 -27.95
C PRO A 214 2.62 -1.93 -26.93
N ARG A 215 1.31 -2.10 -26.72
CA ARG A 215 0.52 -1.32 -25.75
C ARG A 215 1.01 -1.52 -24.31
N ASN A 216 1.52 -2.73 -23.99
CA ASN A 216 2.10 -3.00 -22.68
C ASN A 216 3.33 -2.10 -22.40
N LEU A 217 4.26 -1.99 -23.36
CA LEU A 217 5.42 -1.10 -23.24
C LEU A 217 5.01 0.38 -23.21
N TRP A 218 4.10 0.77 -24.09
CA TRP A 218 3.62 2.16 -24.18
C TRP A 218 3.08 2.68 -22.86
N LEU A 219 2.25 1.89 -22.18
CA LEU A 219 1.68 2.27 -20.89
C LEU A 219 2.76 2.55 -19.83
N GLN A 220 3.81 1.74 -19.77
CA GLN A 220 4.89 1.95 -18.80
C GLN A 220 5.69 3.25 -19.06
N LEU A 221 5.71 3.74 -20.29
CA LEU A 221 6.41 4.98 -20.67
C LEU A 221 5.55 6.24 -20.45
N VAL A 222 4.22 6.11 -20.53
CA VAL A 222 3.28 7.25 -20.42
C VAL A 222 2.95 7.58 -18.97
N VAL A 223 2.83 6.59 -18.10
CA VAL A 223 2.43 6.76 -16.69
C VAL A 223 3.28 7.80 -15.93
N PRO A 224 4.60 7.79 -16.03
CA PRO A 224 5.42 8.78 -15.34
C PRO A 224 5.18 10.23 -15.79
N ARG A 225 4.48 10.44 -16.90
CA ARG A 225 4.15 11.76 -17.46
C ARG A 225 2.77 12.25 -17.10
N SER A 226 1.89 11.37 -16.63
CA SER A 226 0.50 11.72 -16.28
C SER A 226 0.42 12.56 -15.00
N ALA A 227 -0.27 13.70 -15.07
CA ALA A 227 -0.49 14.56 -13.92
C ALA A 227 -1.36 13.88 -12.85
N ALA A 228 -2.37 13.11 -13.26
CA ALA A 228 -3.25 12.37 -12.37
C ALA A 228 -2.50 11.30 -11.56
N TRP A 229 -1.77 10.43 -12.25
CA TRP A 229 -1.12 9.27 -11.62
C TRP A 229 0.12 9.65 -10.81
N ARG A 230 0.77 10.77 -11.09
CA ARG A 230 1.88 11.32 -10.28
C ARG A 230 1.44 11.81 -8.89
N ASN A 231 0.15 12.01 -8.66
CA ASN A 231 -0.37 12.32 -7.33
C ASN A 231 -0.34 11.14 -6.35
N VAL A 232 -0.15 9.92 -6.85
CA VAL A 232 0.06 8.75 -6.00
C VAL A 232 1.41 8.88 -5.27
N ILE A 233 1.42 8.71 -3.95
CA ILE A 233 2.56 8.96 -3.06
C ILE A 233 3.85 8.24 -3.52
N GLU A 234 3.74 7.04 -4.07
CA GLU A 234 4.89 6.24 -4.53
C GLU A 234 5.63 6.84 -5.73
N TRP A 235 4.97 7.69 -6.53
CA TRP A 235 5.58 8.39 -7.66
C TRP A 235 6.27 9.70 -7.28
N GLY A 236 6.20 10.09 -6.00
CA GLY A 236 6.97 11.22 -5.47
C GLY A 236 8.47 10.91 -5.37
N PRO A 237 9.32 11.95 -5.29
CA PRO A 237 10.76 11.79 -5.13
C PRO A 237 11.12 11.10 -3.80
N LEU A 238 12.35 10.59 -3.72
CA LEU A 238 12.86 9.89 -2.53
C LEU A 238 12.76 10.76 -1.27
N TRP A 239 13.07 12.04 -1.39
CA TRP A 239 12.89 13.05 -0.36
C TRP A 239 11.81 14.05 -0.78
N GLY A 240 10.76 14.13 0.02
CA GLY A 240 9.66 15.04 -0.22
C GLY A 240 8.77 15.16 1.01
N PRO A 241 7.85 16.13 1.03
CA PRO A 241 6.97 16.38 2.19
C PRO A 241 6.12 15.17 2.61
N LYS A 242 5.92 14.22 1.69
CA LYS A 242 5.12 12.99 1.91
C LYS A 242 5.97 11.77 2.27
N THR A 243 7.29 11.90 2.40
CA THR A 243 8.18 10.79 2.77
C THR A 243 8.35 10.75 4.29
N ALA A 244 7.54 9.93 4.95
CA ALA A 244 7.77 9.57 6.34
C ALA A 244 8.91 8.54 6.43
N GLY A 245 9.92 8.82 7.27
CA GLY A 245 10.99 7.87 7.59
C GLY A 245 12.28 8.06 6.78
N VAL A 246 13.16 8.94 7.24
CA VAL A 246 14.46 9.24 6.62
C VAL A 246 15.46 8.07 6.68
N ALA A 247 15.20 7.05 7.53
CA ALA A 247 16.18 6.00 7.81
C ALA A 247 16.51 5.10 6.60
N PHE A 248 15.50 4.63 5.88
CA PHE A 248 15.70 3.70 4.76
C PHE A 248 16.30 4.34 3.51
N PRO A 249 15.89 5.56 3.10
CA PRO A 249 16.58 6.30 2.04
C PRO A 249 18.06 6.52 2.28
N VAL A 250 18.50 6.72 3.53
CA VAL A 250 19.91 6.85 3.89
C VAL A 250 20.70 5.60 3.52
N ILE A 251 20.14 4.41 3.69
CA ILE A 251 20.83 3.15 3.31
C ILE A 251 21.06 3.07 1.81
N PHE A 252 20.10 3.53 0.99
CA PHE A 252 20.32 3.63 -0.46
C PHE A 252 21.50 4.58 -0.79
N VAL A 253 21.55 5.74 -0.13
CA VAL A 253 22.66 6.69 -0.29
C VAL A 253 23.99 6.08 0.15
N VAL A 254 24.01 5.36 1.27
CA VAL A 254 25.20 4.63 1.75
C VAL A 254 25.65 3.60 0.72
N LEU A 255 24.75 2.81 0.15
CA LEU A 255 25.04 1.86 -0.92
C LEU A 255 25.67 2.55 -2.14
N ALA A 256 25.08 3.65 -2.60
CA ALA A 256 25.57 4.44 -3.72
C ALA A 256 26.96 5.04 -3.42
N ALA A 257 27.14 5.61 -2.23
CA ALA A 257 28.41 6.16 -1.78
C ALA A 257 29.52 5.10 -1.71
N ILE A 258 29.23 3.89 -1.22
CA ILE A 258 30.18 2.77 -1.20
C ILE A 258 30.69 2.49 -2.63
N VAL A 259 29.78 2.43 -3.62
CA VAL A 259 30.16 2.17 -5.02
C VAL A 259 31.07 3.30 -5.52
N VAL A 260 30.66 4.55 -5.34
CA VAL A 260 31.42 5.73 -5.82
C VAL A 260 32.81 5.78 -5.17
N LEU A 261 32.91 5.67 -3.86
CA LEU A 261 34.17 5.67 -3.13
C LEU A 261 35.07 4.50 -3.54
N GLY A 262 34.50 3.32 -3.71
CA GLY A 262 35.22 2.15 -4.20
C GLY A 262 35.84 2.37 -5.58
N GLN A 263 35.16 3.09 -6.48
CA GLN A 263 35.67 3.44 -7.80
C GLN A 263 36.95 4.31 -7.74
N PHE A 264 36.96 5.29 -6.84
CA PHE A 264 38.16 6.14 -6.68
C PHE A 264 39.38 5.33 -6.22
N ARG A 265 39.16 4.30 -5.40
CA ARG A 265 40.26 3.45 -4.88
C ARG A 265 40.72 2.41 -5.93
N GLN A 266 39.80 1.89 -6.73
CA GLN A 266 40.09 0.91 -7.78
C GLN A 266 40.70 1.49 -9.05
N ARG A 267 40.70 2.83 -9.25
CA ARG A 267 41.31 3.50 -10.42
C ARG A 267 42.80 3.19 -10.57
N ARG A 268 43.43 2.59 -9.56
CA ARG A 268 44.86 2.21 -9.56
C ARG A 268 45.12 0.79 -10.08
N GLU A 269 44.03 0.03 -10.45
CA GLU A 269 44.14 -1.36 -10.95
C GLU A 269 43.52 -1.49 -12.36
N PRO A 270 44.02 -2.41 -13.25
CA PRO A 270 43.73 -2.36 -14.70
C PRO A 270 42.39 -2.91 -15.19
N SER A 271 41.48 -3.33 -14.35
CA SER A 271 40.16 -3.86 -14.83
C SER A 271 39.11 -2.77 -15.02
N ARG A 272 39.32 -1.89 -15.99
CA ARG A 272 38.52 -0.66 -16.21
C ARG A 272 37.04 -0.83 -16.56
N THR A 273 36.64 -1.92 -17.22
CA THR A 273 35.30 -2.02 -17.87
C THR A 273 34.16 -2.38 -16.91
N SER A 274 34.41 -3.25 -15.92
CA SER A 274 33.38 -3.63 -14.94
C SER A 274 33.01 -2.48 -13.96
N ASN A 275 33.92 -1.52 -13.83
CA ASN A 275 33.75 -0.37 -12.94
C ASN A 275 32.82 0.70 -13.56
N LEU A 276 32.89 0.93 -14.87
CA LEU A 276 32.08 1.93 -15.57
C LEU A 276 30.60 1.54 -15.54
N PHE A 277 30.27 0.27 -15.83
CA PHE A 277 28.88 -0.21 -15.76
C PHE A 277 28.27 -0.02 -14.36
N GLY A 278 29.00 -0.39 -13.30
CA GLY A 278 28.55 -0.19 -11.92
C GLY A 278 28.30 1.29 -11.58
N LEU A 279 29.16 2.19 -12.05
CA LEU A 279 28.99 3.63 -11.86
C LEU A 279 27.78 4.16 -12.61
N CYS A 280 27.59 3.74 -13.86
CA CYS A 280 26.41 4.11 -14.66
C CYS A 280 25.11 3.62 -14.01
N LEU A 281 25.10 2.42 -13.41
CA LEU A 281 23.97 1.93 -12.63
C LEU A 281 23.67 2.81 -11.40
N VAL A 282 24.72 3.30 -10.71
CA VAL A 282 24.52 4.23 -9.58
C VAL A 282 23.95 5.55 -10.05
N ILE A 283 24.49 6.14 -11.11
CA ILE A 283 23.99 7.41 -11.69
C ILE A 283 22.51 7.24 -12.10
N MET A 284 22.21 6.20 -12.85
CA MET A 284 20.83 5.86 -13.22
C MET A 284 19.95 5.71 -11.97
N GLY A 285 20.44 5.00 -10.95
CA GLY A 285 19.71 4.77 -9.71
C GLY A 285 19.40 6.06 -8.95
N ILE A 286 20.36 6.98 -8.86
CA ILE A 286 20.15 8.28 -8.24
C ILE A 286 19.08 9.07 -9.02
N VAL A 287 19.22 9.16 -10.35
CA VAL A 287 18.24 9.85 -11.20
C VAL A 287 16.84 9.26 -11.02
N LEU A 288 16.70 7.94 -11.08
CA LEU A 288 15.43 7.27 -10.92
C LEU A 288 14.83 7.45 -9.53
N ALA A 289 15.65 7.42 -8.46
CA ALA A 289 15.19 7.67 -7.09
C ALA A 289 14.71 9.11 -6.88
N LEU A 290 15.33 10.09 -7.54
CA LEU A 290 14.87 11.47 -7.54
C LEU A 290 13.57 11.68 -8.31
N VAL A 291 13.29 10.84 -9.30
CA VAL A 291 12.04 10.89 -10.07
C VAL A 291 10.90 10.20 -9.30
N ALA A 292 11.15 8.98 -8.78
CA ALA A 292 10.13 8.21 -8.08
C ALA A 292 10.75 7.24 -7.05
N ARG A 293 10.38 7.39 -5.79
CA ARG A 293 10.89 6.55 -4.70
C ARG A 293 10.61 5.07 -4.89
N ARG A 294 9.53 4.70 -5.58
CA ARG A 294 9.19 3.30 -5.90
C ARG A 294 10.25 2.59 -6.76
N LEU A 295 11.21 3.34 -7.34
CA LEU A 295 12.31 2.78 -8.13
C LEU A 295 13.55 2.46 -7.28
N VAL A 296 13.56 2.85 -6.00
CA VAL A 296 14.69 2.59 -5.08
C VAL A 296 14.99 1.10 -4.90
N PRO A 297 14.04 0.19 -4.70
CA PRO A 297 14.34 -1.24 -4.58
C PRO A 297 15.05 -1.81 -5.81
N TRP A 298 14.61 -1.42 -7.00
CA TRP A 298 15.20 -1.84 -8.28
C TRP A 298 16.66 -1.42 -8.40
N THR A 299 16.92 -0.17 -8.06
CA THR A 299 18.27 0.41 -8.13
C THR A 299 19.16 -0.13 -7.03
N ALA A 300 18.67 -0.29 -5.80
CA ALA A 300 19.42 -0.86 -4.69
C ALA A 300 19.88 -2.30 -5.01
N VAL A 301 18.97 -3.12 -5.54
CA VAL A 301 19.28 -4.49 -5.99
C VAL A 301 20.30 -4.48 -7.13
N ALA A 302 20.16 -3.57 -8.09
CA ALA A 302 21.06 -3.50 -9.25
C ALA A 302 22.49 -3.07 -8.87
N ILE A 303 22.66 -2.14 -7.92
CA ILE A 303 23.98 -1.63 -7.52
C ILE A 303 24.66 -2.47 -6.43
N ALA A 304 23.93 -3.30 -5.68
CA ALA A 304 24.48 -4.07 -4.57
C ALA A 304 25.69 -4.96 -4.95
N PRO A 305 25.74 -5.63 -6.11
CA PRO A 305 26.92 -6.39 -6.50
C PRO A 305 28.15 -5.52 -6.73
N ALA A 306 27.98 -4.30 -7.23
CA ALA A 306 29.06 -3.33 -7.35
C ALA A 306 29.51 -2.82 -5.96
N ALA A 307 28.56 -2.60 -5.06
CA ALA A 307 28.85 -2.22 -3.67
C ALA A 307 29.65 -3.30 -2.93
N ALA A 308 29.33 -4.57 -3.14
CA ALA A 308 30.10 -5.68 -2.55
C ALA A 308 31.57 -5.66 -2.98
N ARG A 309 31.86 -5.45 -4.27
CA ARG A 309 33.24 -5.33 -4.76
C ARG A 309 33.94 -4.07 -4.22
N ALA A 310 33.19 -2.98 -4.15
CA ALA A 310 33.69 -1.72 -3.60
C ALA A 310 34.05 -1.84 -2.11
N LEU A 311 33.26 -2.56 -1.32
CA LEU A 311 33.57 -2.86 0.08
C LEU A 311 34.89 -3.60 0.23
N ASP A 312 35.16 -4.60 -0.62
CA ASP A 312 36.45 -5.31 -0.61
C ASP A 312 37.64 -4.40 -0.99
N ALA A 313 37.43 -3.41 -1.83
CA ALA A 313 38.46 -2.45 -2.22
C ALA A 313 38.68 -1.35 -1.16
N LEU A 314 37.64 -0.90 -0.50
CA LEU A 314 37.69 0.16 0.51
C LEU A 314 38.36 -0.32 1.81
N VAL A 315 38.19 -1.58 2.18
CA VAL A 315 38.67 -2.14 3.43
C VAL A 315 39.98 -2.87 3.20
N PRO A 316 41.09 -2.49 3.86
CA PRO A 316 42.40 -3.15 3.72
C PRO A 316 42.31 -4.65 4.04
N ARG A 317 42.91 -5.52 3.21
CA ARG A 317 42.81 -6.98 3.32
C ARG A 317 43.10 -7.53 4.71
N ARG A 318 44.03 -6.90 5.47
CA ARG A 318 44.36 -7.32 6.86
C ARG A 318 43.28 -6.96 7.88
N ARG A 319 42.44 -5.94 7.65
CA ARG A 319 41.37 -5.46 8.55
C ARG A 319 39.98 -5.79 8.04
N ASN A 320 39.86 -6.34 6.84
CA ASN A 320 38.61 -6.55 6.13
C ASN A 320 37.60 -7.34 6.99
N ALA A 321 38.01 -8.43 7.62
CA ALA A 321 37.14 -9.26 8.43
C ALA A 321 36.59 -8.53 9.68
N ALA A 322 37.38 -7.70 10.34
CA ALA A 322 36.96 -6.97 11.53
C ALA A 322 36.02 -5.80 11.18
N VAL A 323 36.36 -5.04 10.15
CA VAL A 323 35.54 -3.90 9.71
C VAL A 323 34.18 -4.36 9.18
N LEU A 324 34.15 -5.43 8.38
CA LEU A 324 32.90 -6.02 7.89
C LEU A 324 32.10 -6.67 9.02
N ALA A 325 32.75 -7.28 10.01
CA ALA A 325 32.06 -7.77 11.19
C ALA A 325 31.40 -6.62 11.96
N LEU A 326 32.13 -5.52 12.20
CA LEU A 326 31.57 -4.35 12.86
C LEU A 326 30.43 -3.70 12.05
N ALA A 327 30.59 -3.57 10.72
CA ALA A 327 29.54 -3.05 9.84
C ALA A 327 28.27 -3.94 9.89
N ASN A 328 28.43 -5.26 9.90
CA ASN A 328 27.29 -6.17 10.02
C ASN A 328 26.65 -6.13 11.42
N VAL A 329 27.43 -5.96 12.49
CA VAL A 329 26.87 -5.73 13.85
C VAL A 329 26.09 -4.43 13.87
N ALA A 330 26.65 -3.32 13.35
CA ALA A 330 25.95 -2.05 13.25
C ALA A 330 24.66 -2.16 12.42
N LEU A 331 24.69 -2.90 11.31
CA LEU A 331 23.51 -3.17 10.48
C LEU A 331 22.46 -3.98 11.24
N VAL A 332 22.88 -5.02 11.96
CA VAL A 332 21.96 -5.83 12.80
C VAL A 332 21.33 -4.97 13.89
N VAL A 333 22.12 -4.16 14.61
CA VAL A 333 21.61 -3.24 15.63
C VAL A 333 20.63 -2.24 15.01
N PHE A 334 21.01 -1.64 13.88
CA PHE A 334 20.13 -0.73 13.15
C PHE A 334 18.81 -1.41 12.77
N LEU A 335 18.86 -2.63 12.23
CA LEU A 335 17.66 -3.38 11.84
C LEU A 335 16.76 -3.72 13.03
N LEU A 336 17.35 -4.10 14.16
CA LEU A 336 16.60 -4.38 15.39
C LEU A 336 15.93 -3.11 15.93
N VAL A 337 16.64 -1.99 15.94
CA VAL A 337 16.11 -0.68 16.34
C VAL A 337 15.04 -0.22 15.37
N ALA A 338 15.30 -0.32 14.06
CA ALA A 338 14.33 0.05 13.03
C ALA A 338 13.08 -0.84 13.09
N ASN A 339 13.24 -2.14 13.30
CA ASN A 339 12.11 -3.06 13.46
C ASN A 339 11.29 -2.74 14.72
N ARG A 340 11.95 -2.46 15.84
CA ARG A 340 11.28 -2.02 17.07
C ARG A 340 10.56 -0.68 16.86
N TRP A 341 11.19 0.26 16.15
CA TRP A 341 10.58 1.53 15.80
C TRP A 341 9.38 1.33 14.86
N VAL A 342 9.53 0.52 13.80
CA VAL A 342 8.45 0.16 12.89
C VAL A 342 7.32 -0.54 13.64
N ALA A 343 7.61 -1.53 14.47
CA ALA A 343 6.60 -2.25 15.25
C ALA A 343 5.89 -1.30 16.24
N ALA A 344 6.64 -0.44 16.94
CA ALA A 344 6.08 0.56 17.83
C ALA A 344 5.26 1.61 17.07
N HIS A 345 5.74 2.05 15.91
CA HIS A 345 5.05 2.97 15.04
C HIS A 345 3.73 2.35 14.55
N TYR A 346 3.75 1.12 14.02
CA TYR A 346 2.53 0.43 13.59
C TYR A 346 1.60 0.08 14.75
N ALA A 347 2.11 -0.31 15.91
CA ALA A 347 1.29 -0.56 17.09
C ALA A 347 0.62 0.72 17.61
N LYS A 348 1.29 1.87 17.50
CA LYS A 348 0.77 3.17 17.91
C LYS A 348 -0.18 3.79 16.86
N HIS A 349 -0.02 3.47 15.58
CA HIS A 349 -0.75 4.13 14.49
C HIS A 349 -2.04 3.43 14.09
N HIS A 350 -2.39 2.33 14.75
CA HIS A 350 -3.70 1.70 14.70
C HIS A 350 -4.34 1.69 16.10
N PRO A 351 -4.48 2.86 16.74
CA PRO A 351 -4.99 2.95 18.09
C PRO A 351 -6.46 2.54 18.19
N LEU A 352 -7.18 2.56 17.06
CA LEU A 352 -8.57 2.09 16.98
C LEU A 352 -8.68 0.55 17.05
N PHE A 353 -7.55 -0.19 16.99
CA PHE A 353 -7.49 -1.64 16.85
C PHE A 353 -6.43 -2.30 17.74
N PRO A 354 -6.46 -2.03 19.05
CA PRO A 354 -5.42 -2.50 19.98
C PRO A 354 -5.32 -4.02 20.07
N ASN A 355 -6.38 -4.74 19.70
CA ASN A 355 -6.51 -6.20 19.88
C ASN A 355 -6.22 -7.02 18.61
N GLU A 356 -5.83 -6.39 17.50
CA GLU A 356 -5.43 -7.15 16.32
C GLU A 356 -4.07 -7.81 16.52
N GLY A 357 -4.03 -9.12 16.38
CA GLY A 357 -2.80 -9.92 16.46
C GLY A 357 -1.78 -9.50 15.39
N VAL A 358 -0.50 -9.78 15.66
CA VAL A 358 0.58 -9.48 14.69
C VAL A 358 0.32 -10.18 13.35
N LEU A 359 -0.20 -11.40 13.38
CA LEU A 359 -0.55 -12.16 12.18
C LEU A 359 -1.72 -11.53 11.43
N GLU A 360 -2.76 -11.05 12.10
CA GLU A 360 -3.87 -10.35 11.47
C GLU A 360 -3.42 -9.06 10.78
N ARG A 361 -2.45 -8.35 11.36
CA ARG A 361 -1.82 -7.17 10.74
C ARG A 361 -0.95 -7.53 9.54
N MET A 362 -0.34 -8.73 9.56
CA MET A 362 0.49 -9.24 8.45
C MET A 362 -0.35 -9.88 7.36
N VAL A 363 -1.51 -10.42 7.70
CA VAL A 363 -2.39 -11.25 6.88
C VAL A 363 -3.62 -10.47 6.43
N PHE A 364 -3.54 -9.25 6.01
CA PHE A 364 -4.51 -8.63 5.11
C PHE A 364 -5.92 -8.34 5.63
N ASN A 365 -6.33 -8.77 6.81
CA ASN A 365 -7.69 -8.57 7.32
C ASN A 365 -7.85 -7.36 8.23
N GLY A 366 -6.84 -6.54 8.34
CA GLY A 366 -6.96 -5.40 9.24
C GLY A 366 -7.75 -4.25 8.60
N THR A 367 -7.94 -3.34 9.33
CA THR A 367 -8.39 -1.96 9.40
C THR A 367 -8.34 -1.12 8.10
N HIS A 368 -7.75 -1.62 7.01
CA HIS A 368 -7.60 -0.86 5.77
C HIS A 368 -8.54 -1.32 4.66
N PHE A 369 -9.25 -2.43 4.85
CA PHE A 369 -10.16 -2.99 3.85
C PHE A 369 -11.57 -3.15 4.41
N PRO A 370 -12.60 -3.04 3.56
CA PRO A 370 -14.00 -3.02 3.98
C PRO A 370 -14.55 -4.44 4.21
N GLY A 371 -13.88 -5.24 5.08
CA GLY A 371 -14.22 -6.66 5.27
C GLY A 371 -15.67 -6.88 5.67
N GLY A 372 -16.12 -6.17 6.70
CA GLY A 372 -17.51 -6.26 7.15
C GLY A 372 -18.51 -5.75 6.09
N ALA A 373 -18.19 -4.63 5.43
CA ALA A 373 -19.03 -4.10 4.36
C ALA A 373 -19.12 -5.05 3.15
N ALA A 374 -18.00 -5.64 2.73
CA ALA A 374 -18.00 -6.60 1.63
C ALA A 374 -18.80 -7.86 1.98
N ALA A 375 -18.61 -8.41 3.18
CA ALA A 375 -19.41 -9.55 3.68
C ALA A 375 -20.91 -9.22 3.75
N PHE A 376 -21.25 -8.02 4.24
CA PHE A 376 -22.63 -7.53 4.25
C PHE A 376 -23.24 -7.45 2.84
N LEU A 377 -22.52 -6.84 1.89
CA LEU A 377 -22.97 -6.68 0.51
C LEU A 377 -23.17 -8.03 -0.18
N ALA A 378 -22.24 -8.96 0.03
CA ALA A 378 -22.31 -10.32 -0.52
C ALA A 378 -23.48 -11.12 0.10
N ALA A 379 -23.62 -11.11 1.43
CA ALA A 379 -24.68 -11.84 2.15
C ALA A 379 -26.10 -11.35 1.80
N ASN A 380 -26.24 -10.09 1.40
CA ASN A 380 -27.50 -9.51 0.98
C ASN A 380 -27.68 -9.46 -0.55
N HIS A 381 -26.78 -10.11 -1.32
CA HIS A 381 -26.82 -10.21 -2.80
C HIS A 381 -26.97 -8.84 -3.48
N VAL A 382 -26.21 -7.84 -3.01
CA VAL A 382 -26.31 -6.48 -3.51
C VAL A 382 -25.60 -6.36 -4.85
N GLU A 383 -26.35 -6.00 -5.88
CA GLU A 383 -25.82 -5.70 -7.22
C GLU A 383 -26.09 -4.22 -7.55
N SER A 384 -25.03 -3.41 -7.66
CA SER A 384 -25.18 -1.98 -7.92
C SER A 384 -23.87 -1.34 -8.39
N ARG A 385 -23.99 -0.15 -9.00
CA ARG A 385 -22.88 0.77 -9.18
C ARG A 385 -22.58 1.46 -7.86
N ALA A 386 -21.30 1.49 -7.46
CA ALA A 386 -20.89 2.10 -6.21
C ALA A 386 -19.80 3.15 -6.40
N PHE A 387 -19.91 4.24 -5.63
CA PHE A 387 -18.76 5.04 -5.28
C PHE A 387 -17.96 4.31 -4.21
N ASN A 388 -16.64 4.19 -4.38
CA ASN A 388 -15.78 3.41 -3.50
C ASN A 388 -14.49 4.15 -3.16
N GLU A 389 -13.87 3.79 -2.05
CA GLU A 389 -12.48 4.16 -1.78
C GLU A 389 -11.57 3.51 -2.83
N TRP A 390 -10.61 4.27 -3.35
CA TRP A 390 -9.70 3.89 -4.43
C TRP A 390 -8.99 2.55 -4.21
N ARG A 391 -8.46 2.29 -3.00
CA ARG A 391 -7.67 1.08 -2.70
C ARG A 391 -8.52 -0.18 -2.60
N TRP A 392 -9.86 -0.05 -2.56
CA TRP A 392 -10.77 -1.15 -2.29
C TRP A 392 -11.28 -1.86 -3.54
N GLU A 393 -10.92 -1.39 -4.73
CA GLU A 393 -11.38 -1.99 -6.00
C GLU A 393 -11.18 -3.51 -6.05
N GLY A 394 -9.93 -3.98 -5.88
CA GLY A 394 -9.62 -5.41 -5.92
C GLY A 394 -10.29 -6.19 -4.79
N TYR A 395 -10.38 -5.60 -3.59
CA TYR A 395 -11.05 -6.21 -2.45
C TYR A 395 -12.56 -6.39 -2.68
N LEU A 396 -13.23 -5.35 -3.18
CA LEU A 396 -14.66 -5.42 -3.51
C LEU A 396 -14.91 -6.39 -4.65
N ARG A 397 -14.07 -6.41 -5.68
CA ARG A 397 -14.17 -7.40 -6.77
C ARG A 397 -14.08 -8.82 -6.25
N GLU A 398 -13.19 -9.05 -5.28
CA GLU A 398 -12.93 -10.36 -4.71
C GLU A 398 -14.08 -10.85 -3.81
N TYR A 399 -14.56 -9.98 -2.90
CA TYR A 399 -15.46 -10.38 -1.82
C TYR A 399 -16.90 -9.85 -1.95
N ALA A 400 -17.15 -8.94 -2.89
CA ALA A 400 -18.49 -8.41 -3.21
C ALA A 400 -18.63 -8.17 -4.72
N PRO A 401 -18.55 -9.22 -5.56
CA PRO A 401 -18.45 -9.11 -7.02
C PRO A 401 -19.68 -8.47 -7.70
N GLY A 402 -20.83 -8.41 -7.03
CA GLY A 402 -22.02 -7.67 -7.48
C GLY A 402 -21.83 -6.16 -7.53
N ILE A 403 -20.80 -5.63 -6.85
CA ILE A 403 -20.52 -4.21 -6.80
C ILE A 403 -19.66 -3.79 -7.99
N LYS A 404 -20.18 -2.89 -8.82
CA LYS A 404 -19.42 -2.25 -9.89
C LYS A 404 -18.80 -0.95 -9.35
N VAL A 405 -17.47 -0.89 -9.29
CA VAL A 405 -16.74 0.23 -8.69
C VAL A 405 -16.60 1.44 -9.63
N MET A 406 -16.37 2.62 -9.05
CA MET A 406 -16.11 3.82 -9.83
C MET A 406 -14.68 3.84 -10.36
N ILE A 407 -13.70 3.55 -9.51
CA ILE A 407 -12.27 3.69 -9.83
C ILE A 407 -11.45 2.87 -8.85
N GLY A 408 -10.20 2.57 -9.21
CA GLY A 408 -9.29 1.94 -8.27
C GLY A 408 -7.86 1.77 -8.72
N GLY A 409 -7.14 0.85 -8.06
CA GLY A 409 -5.71 0.67 -8.17
C GLY A 409 -5.20 0.18 -9.53
N ARG A 410 -6.07 -0.31 -10.42
CA ARG A 410 -5.71 -0.60 -11.82
C ARG A 410 -5.32 0.66 -12.60
N ALA A 411 -5.71 1.83 -12.08
CA ALA A 411 -5.23 3.14 -12.48
C ALA A 411 -5.20 3.33 -14.01
N HIS A 412 -4.09 3.83 -14.55
CA HIS A 412 -3.85 4.07 -15.98
C HIS A 412 -3.99 2.85 -16.88
N GLN A 413 -4.01 1.64 -16.32
CA GLN A 413 -4.13 0.40 -17.12
C GLN A 413 -5.54 0.21 -17.68
N VAL A 414 -6.54 0.89 -17.09
CA VAL A 414 -7.94 0.80 -17.55
C VAL A 414 -8.71 2.12 -17.43
N TYR A 415 -8.33 3.01 -16.50
CA TYR A 415 -9.00 4.30 -16.30
C TYR A 415 -8.31 5.44 -17.06
N ASP A 416 -9.10 6.45 -17.46
CA ASP A 416 -8.57 7.72 -17.96
C ASP A 416 -8.39 8.75 -16.83
N GLU A 417 -7.68 9.83 -17.15
CA GLU A 417 -7.42 10.91 -16.19
C GLU A 417 -8.71 11.65 -15.80
N ALA A 418 -9.69 11.75 -16.72
CA ALA A 418 -10.97 12.42 -16.46
C ALA A 418 -11.74 11.69 -15.33
N THR A 419 -11.73 10.36 -15.32
CA THR A 419 -12.31 9.54 -14.25
C THR A 419 -11.63 9.82 -12.91
N TYR A 420 -10.29 9.95 -12.88
CA TYR A 420 -9.55 10.27 -11.67
C TYR A 420 -9.92 11.65 -11.12
N TRP A 421 -9.98 12.68 -11.95
CA TRP A 421 -10.33 14.03 -11.50
C TRP A 421 -11.78 14.11 -11.05
N LYS A 422 -12.72 13.46 -11.77
CA LYS A 422 -14.12 13.35 -11.33
C LYS A 422 -14.25 12.68 -9.95
N TYR A 423 -13.47 11.63 -9.68
CA TYR A 423 -13.41 11.01 -8.36
C TYR A 423 -12.93 11.99 -7.28
N ARG A 424 -11.87 12.75 -7.57
CA ARG A 424 -11.34 13.76 -6.66
C ARG A 424 -12.34 14.88 -6.37
N ASP A 425 -13.03 15.35 -7.38
CA ASP A 425 -14.06 16.40 -7.26
C ASP A 425 -15.23 15.93 -6.39
N LEU A 426 -15.65 14.67 -6.54
CA LEU A 426 -16.68 14.07 -5.68
C LEU A 426 -16.28 14.04 -4.21
N LEU A 427 -15.01 13.78 -3.90
CA LEU A 427 -14.52 13.79 -2.51
C LEU A 427 -14.48 15.20 -1.92
N ALA A 428 -14.22 16.20 -2.72
CA ALA A 428 -13.99 17.57 -2.25
C ALA A 428 -15.27 18.38 -2.00
N GLY A 429 -16.43 18.04 -2.64
CA GLY A 429 -17.52 18.96 -2.78
C GLY A 429 -18.89 18.52 -2.27
N PRO A 430 -19.77 19.51 -1.97
CA PRO A 430 -21.16 19.26 -1.55
C PRO A 430 -22.08 18.78 -2.67
N GLY A 431 -21.67 18.86 -3.95
CA GLY A 431 -22.44 18.44 -5.14
C GLY A 431 -22.38 16.94 -5.47
N SER A 432 -21.77 16.13 -4.60
CA SER A 432 -21.48 14.71 -4.86
C SER A 432 -22.71 13.90 -5.25
N ARG A 433 -23.85 14.12 -4.59
CA ARG A 433 -25.08 13.33 -4.80
C ARG A 433 -25.68 13.47 -6.19
N ALA A 434 -25.84 14.70 -6.69
CA ALA A 434 -26.35 14.94 -8.04
C ALA A 434 -25.45 14.29 -9.12
N THR A 435 -24.14 14.38 -8.92
CA THR A 435 -23.17 13.74 -9.82
C THR A 435 -23.25 12.20 -9.73
N LEU A 436 -23.42 11.63 -8.54
CA LEU A 436 -23.60 10.18 -8.38
C LEU A 436 -24.88 9.70 -9.06
N GLN A 437 -25.99 10.43 -8.90
CA GLN A 437 -27.26 10.14 -9.58
C GLN A 437 -27.12 10.21 -11.10
N SER A 438 -26.41 11.21 -11.64
CA SER A 438 -26.17 11.31 -13.10
C SER A 438 -25.33 10.15 -13.64
N LEU A 439 -24.55 9.48 -12.80
CA LEU A 439 -23.78 8.28 -13.12
C LEU A 439 -24.54 6.98 -12.87
N ASN A 440 -25.81 7.07 -12.43
CA ASN A 440 -26.62 5.94 -12.01
C ASN A 440 -25.95 5.13 -10.88
N VAL A 441 -25.35 5.82 -9.92
CA VAL A 441 -24.70 5.26 -8.73
C VAL A 441 -25.66 5.37 -7.57
N ALA A 442 -25.94 4.23 -6.92
CA ALA A 442 -26.92 4.14 -5.85
C ALA A 442 -26.31 3.70 -4.50
N ILE A 443 -25.04 3.31 -4.49
CA ILE A 443 -24.30 2.87 -3.30
C ILE A 443 -23.00 3.66 -3.16
N ALA A 444 -22.61 3.95 -1.92
CA ALA A 444 -21.27 4.40 -1.60
C ALA A 444 -20.67 3.51 -0.51
N VAL A 445 -19.47 2.96 -0.76
CA VAL A 445 -18.69 2.15 0.17
C VAL A 445 -17.43 2.92 0.51
N VAL A 446 -17.40 3.53 1.68
CA VAL A 446 -16.35 4.49 2.05
C VAL A 446 -15.84 4.29 3.47
N PRO A 447 -14.57 4.67 3.74
CA PRO A 447 -14.06 4.68 5.10
C PRO A 447 -14.68 5.81 5.92
N LEU A 448 -14.92 5.54 7.20
CA LEU A 448 -15.36 6.53 8.19
C LEU A 448 -14.17 7.36 8.71
N THR A 449 -13.48 8.03 7.80
CA THR A 449 -12.33 8.89 8.11
C THR A 449 -12.64 10.36 7.82
N PRO A 450 -11.94 11.32 8.44
CA PRO A 450 -12.15 12.75 8.21
C PRO A 450 -12.07 13.15 6.74
N GLU A 451 -11.21 12.49 5.96
CA GLU A 451 -11.05 12.72 4.52
C GLU A 451 -12.36 12.56 3.75
N TYR A 452 -13.21 11.60 4.15
CA TYR A 452 -14.52 11.34 3.55
C TYR A 452 -15.66 12.09 4.24
N GLY A 453 -15.38 12.88 5.29
CA GLY A 453 -16.41 13.55 6.09
C GLY A 453 -17.30 14.51 5.31
N ASN A 454 -16.74 15.28 4.37
CA ASN A 454 -17.51 16.19 3.51
C ASN A 454 -18.41 15.42 2.54
N PHE A 455 -17.87 14.39 1.93
CA PHE A 455 -18.61 13.48 1.05
C PHE A 455 -19.79 12.82 1.78
N CYS A 456 -19.55 12.22 2.94
CA CYS A 456 -20.60 11.58 3.75
C CYS A 456 -21.68 12.59 4.18
N ARG A 457 -21.29 13.81 4.59
CA ARG A 457 -22.27 14.88 4.89
C ARG A 457 -23.12 15.25 3.68
N GLY A 458 -22.51 15.33 2.51
CA GLY A 458 -23.23 15.59 1.25
C GLY A 458 -24.27 14.52 0.93
N LEU A 459 -23.99 13.26 1.22
CA LEU A 459 -24.96 12.16 1.05
C LEU A 459 -26.13 12.24 2.03
N LEU A 460 -25.89 12.65 3.28
CA LEU A 460 -26.85 12.61 4.37
C LEU A 460 -27.70 13.89 4.50
N SER A 461 -27.44 14.94 3.72
CA SER A 461 -28.07 16.24 3.91
C SER A 461 -29.09 16.59 2.82
N GLY A 462 -30.19 17.27 3.24
CA GLY A 462 -31.20 17.84 2.36
C GLY A 462 -32.19 16.81 1.74
N PRO A 463 -33.07 17.27 0.85
CA PRO A 463 -34.03 16.41 0.16
C PRO A 463 -33.33 15.33 -0.66
N GLY A 464 -33.84 14.09 -0.61
CA GLY A 464 -33.21 12.94 -1.27
C GLY A 464 -31.93 12.46 -0.59
N ALA A 465 -31.77 12.69 0.73
CA ALA A 465 -30.66 12.18 1.52
C ALA A 465 -30.58 10.65 1.42
N TRP A 466 -29.35 10.12 1.37
CA TRP A 466 -29.11 8.69 1.42
C TRP A 466 -29.18 8.17 2.85
N SER A 467 -29.35 6.85 3.00
CA SER A 467 -29.39 6.19 4.29
C SER A 467 -28.19 5.29 4.50
N TYR A 468 -27.75 5.16 5.73
CA TYR A 468 -26.86 4.06 6.10
C TYR A 468 -27.61 2.73 5.97
N VAL A 469 -26.98 1.74 5.33
CA VAL A 469 -27.46 0.36 5.33
C VAL A 469 -26.51 -0.57 6.07
N TYR A 470 -25.25 -0.17 6.16
CA TYR A 470 -24.22 -0.84 6.93
C TYR A 470 -23.24 0.18 7.52
N ALA A 471 -22.77 -0.08 8.72
CA ALA A 471 -21.63 0.60 9.30
C ALA A 471 -20.92 -0.31 10.30
N ASP A 472 -19.61 -0.26 10.27
CA ASP A 472 -18.74 -0.78 11.32
C ASP A 472 -17.81 0.33 11.82
N ARG A 473 -16.81 -0.02 12.62
CA ARG A 473 -15.83 0.95 13.14
C ARG A 473 -14.97 1.61 12.07
N TYR A 474 -14.97 1.10 10.82
CA TYR A 474 -14.09 1.58 9.74
C TYR A 474 -14.83 2.08 8.53
N THR A 475 -15.93 1.42 8.21
CA THR A 475 -16.57 1.47 6.91
C THR A 475 -18.03 1.83 7.06
N ALA A 476 -18.53 2.62 6.12
CA ALA A 476 -19.96 2.81 5.93
C ALA A 476 -20.36 2.40 4.51
N VAL A 477 -21.56 1.81 4.41
CA VAL A 477 -22.28 1.64 3.16
C VAL A 477 -23.52 2.52 3.21
N PHE A 478 -23.56 3.49 2.29
CA PHE A 478 -24.73 4.33 2.06
C PHE A 478 -25.50 3.81 0.86
N ALA A 479 -26.82 3.90 0.91
CA ALA A 479 -27.69 3.56 -0.20
C ALA A 479 -28.71 4.67 -0.46
N ASP A 480 -29.00 4.91 -1.75
CA ASP A 480 -30.03 5.84 -2.18
C ASP A 480 -31.42 5.17 -1.94
N PRO A 481 -32.29 5.76 -1.09
CA PRO A 481 -33.59 5.15 -0.78
C PRO A 481 -34.60 5.19 -1.94
N VAL A 482 -34.32 6.00 -2.96
CA VAL A 482 -35.25 6.23 -4.09
C VAL A 482 -34.84 5.39 -5.31
N HIS A 483 -33.56 5.05 -5.43
CA HIS A 483 -33.04 4.37 -6.60
C HIS A 483 -33.55 2.91 -6.69
N VAL A 484 -33.93 2.49 -7.90
CA VAL A 484 -34.58 1.18 -8.16
C VAL A 484 -33.76 -0.01 -7.64
N SER A 485 -32.42 0.05 -7.71
CA SER A 485 -31.54 -1.04 -7.27
C SER A 485 -31.32 -1.10 -5.75
N THR A 486 -31.70 -0.08 -4.99
CA THR A 486 -31.38 0.03 -3.56
C THR A 486 -32.56 0.33 -2.65
N ARG A 487 -33.72 0.74 -3.20
CA ARG A 487 -34.91 1.02 -2.40
C ARG A 487 -35.37 -0.17 -1.53
N GLU A 488 -35.28 -1.38 -2.06
CA GLU A 488 -35.62 -2.59 -1.30
C GLU A 488 -34.58 -2.87 -0.21
N LEU A 489 -33.29 -2.70 -0.51
CA LEU A 489 -32.21 -2.82 0.48
C LEU A 489 -32.42 -1.86 1.65
N VAL A 490 -32.78 -0.59 1.37
CA VAL A 490 -33.06 0.41 2.40
C VAL A 490 -34.30 0.04 3.20
N ALA A 491 -35.39 -0.40 2.54
CA ALA A 491 -36.60 -0.82 3.22
C ALA A 491 -36.34 -2.02 4.17
N ARG A 492 -35.56 -3.00 3.72
CA ARG A 492 -35.14 -4.14 4.55
C ARG A 492 -34.23 -3.70 5.70
N ALA A 493 -33.33 -2.70 5.51
CA ALA A 493 -32.51 -2.15 6.58
C ALA A 493 -33.35 -1.53 7.70
N VAL A 494 -34.39 -0.78 7.33
CA VAL A 494 -35.37 -0.19 8.27
C VAL A 494 -36.15 -1.29 9.02
N ALA A 495 -36.67 -2.27 8.31
CA ALA A 495 -37.45 -3.38 8.89
C ALA A 495 -36.61 -4.38 9.70
N GLY A 496 -35.27 -4.37 9.58
CA GLY A 496 -34.40 -5.32 10.27
C GLY A 496 -34.25 -6.66 9.55
N GLY A 497 -34.55 -6.73 8.25
CA GLY A 497 -34.54 -7.97 7.45
C GLY A 497 -33.20 -8.19 6.68
N LEU A 498 -32.10 -7.54 7.06
CA LEU A 498 -30.80 -7.74 6.45
C LEU A 498 -29.91 -8.68 7.25
N VAL A 499 -28.97 -9.32 6.56
CA VAL A 499 -27.94 -10.17 7.18
C VAL A 499 -26.69 -9.33 7.46
N TYR A 500 -26.22 -9.36 8.70
CA TYR A 500 -25.02 -8.64 9.13
C TYR A 500 -23.92 -9.62 9.55
N PRO A 501 -22.63 -9.27 9.36
CA PRO A 501 -21.50 -10.13 9.71
C PRO A 501 -21.42 -10.48 11.20
N ASP A 502 -21.83 -9.54 12.06
CA ASP A 502 -21.84 -9.70 13.51
C ASP A 502 -22.91 -8.82 14.17
N SER A 503 -23.20 -9.09 15.44
CA SER A 503 -24.24 -8.38 16.21
C SER A 503 -23.90 -6.92 16.52
N ALA A 504 -22.61 -6.57 16.60
CA ALA A 504 -22.19 -5.20 16.81
C ALA A 504 -22.39 -4.36 15.54
N GLY A 505 -21.99 -4.91 14.40
CA GLY A 505 -22.26 -4.31 13.09
C GLY A 505 -23.74 -4.19 12.79
N GLU A 506 -24.57 -5.18 13.17
CA GLU A 506 -26.03 -5.10 13.07
C GLU A 506 -26.57 -3.91 13.88
N ALA A 507 -26.29 -3.89 15.18
CA ALA A 507 -26.82 -2.87 16.08
C ALA A 507 -26.38 -1.46 15.64
N LEU A 508 -25.10 -1.29 15.27
CA LEU A 508 -24.58 -0.03 14.78
C LEU A 508 -25.27 0.38 13.47
N SER A 509 -25.32 -0.52 12.49
CA SER A 509 -25.89 -0.24 11.16
C SER A 509 -27.35 0.15 11.25
N ARG A 510 -28.14 -0.59 12.04
CA ARG A 510 -29.56 -0.31 12.24
C ARG A 510 -29.79 1.01 12.97
N ALA A 511 -29.00 1.29 14.02
CA ALA A 511 -29.07 2.56 14.72
C ALA A 511 -28.76 3.74 13.80
N MET A 512 -27.74 3.61 12.96
CA MET A 512 -27.37 4.64 11.98
C MET A 512 -28.42 4.78 10.87
N CYS A 513 -28.99 3.68 10.38
CA CYS A 513 -30.09 3.70 9.41
C CYS A 513 -31.29 4.48 9.95
N LEU A 514 -31.77 4.11 11.12
CA LEU A 514 -32.94 4.73 11.77
C LEU A 514 -32.68 6.14 12.32
N SER A 515 -31.44 6.58 12.31
CA SER A 515 -31.04 7.97 12.61
C SER A 515 -30.80 8.80 11.35
N SER A 516 -30.84 8.20 10.17
CA SER A 516 -30.64 8.91 8.90
C SER A 516 -31.88 9.74 8.55
N PRO A 517 -31.75 10.96 8.00
CA PRO A 517 -32.89 11.83 7.71
C PRO A 517 -33.97 11.20 6.82
N ALA A 518 -33.56 10.30 5.93
CA ALA A 518 -34.48 9.65 4.99
C ALA A 518 -35.27 8.47 5.59
N THR A 519 -34.80 7.90 6.70
CA THR A 519 -35.33 6.64 7.28
C THR A 519 -35.54 6.72 8.79
N ALA A 520 -35.58 7.93 9.36
CA ALA A 520 -35.69 8.15 10.79
C ALA A 520 -37.00 7.57 11.37
N ASP A 521 -36.85 6.66 12.34
CA ASP A 521 -37.93 6.14 13.20
C ASP A 521 -37.44 6.12 14.64
N PRO A 522 -37.80 7.14 15.43
CA PRO A 522 -37.35 7.26 16.81
C PRO A 522 -37.85 6.11 17.71
N SER A 523 -39.02 5.55 17.46
CA SER A 523 -39.62 4.51 18.29
C SER A 523 -38.82 3.20 18.22
N LEU A 524 -38.36 2.84 17.04
CA LEU A 524 -37.47 1.69 16.79
C LEU A 524 -36.00 1.99 17.08
N ALA A 525 -35.56 3.21 16.82
CA ALA A 525 -34.17 3.58 16.91
C ALA A 525 -33.64 3.59 18.35
N VAL A 526 -34.44 4.05 19.35
CA VAL A 526 -34.00 4.22 20.74
C VAL A 526 -33.46 2.92 21.36
N PRO A 527 -34.19 1.81 21.37
CA PRO A 527 -33.70 0.56 21.97
C PRO A 527 -32.48 0.00 21.25
N ILE A 528 -32.47 0.11 19.90
CA ILE A 528 -31.34 -0.37 19.09
C ILE A 528 -30.10 0.48 19.34
N LEU A 529 -30.27 1.79 19.47
CA LEU A 529 -29.15 2.69 19.74
C LEU A 529 -28.57 2.48 21.14
N GLN A 530 -29.42 2.26 22.15
CA GLN A 530 -28.97 1.89 23.50
C GLN A 530 -28.14 0.60 23.45
N ARG A 531 -28.59 -0.42 22.71
CA ARG A 531 -27.83 -1.66 22.51
C ARG A 531 -26.51 -1.39 21.78
N ALA A 532 -26.51 -0.57 20.72
CA ALA A 532 -25.29 -0.22 19.98
C ALA A 532 -24.26 0.49 20.87
N LEU A 533 -24.72 1.39 21.73
CA LEU A 533 -23.85 2.09 22.72
C LEU A 533 -23.24 1.09 23.73
N THR A 534 -24.00 0.09 24.18
CA THR A 534 -23.47 -0.94 25.10
C THR A 534 -22.42 -1.84 24.45
N LEU A 535 -22.51 -2.07 23.13
CA LEU A 535 -21.52 -2.84 22.36
C LEU A 535 -20.22 -2.06 22.09
N ARG A 536 -20.15 -0.82 22.53
CA ARG A 536 -18.97 0.05 22.47
C ARG A 536 -18.38 0.16 21.07
N PRO A 537 -19.10 0.68 20.08
CA PRO A 537 -18.56 0.95 18.78
C PRO A 537 -17.35 1.89 18.89
N THR A 538 -16.30 1.62 18.15
CA THR A 538 -15.06 2.39 18.17
C THR A 538 -14.83 3.09 16.84
N GLY A 539 -13.94 4.08 16.80
CA GLY A 539 -13.59 4.78 15.56
C GLY A 539 -14.53 5.94 15.23
N TYR A 540 -14.59 6.31 13.97
CA TYR A 540 -15.35 7.48 13.51
C TYR A 540 -16.87 7.30 13.50
N ALA A 541 -17.36 6.09 13.72
CA ALA A 541 -18.80 5.80 13.71
C ALA A 541 -19.54 6.41 14.91
N TYR A 542 -18.92 6.50 16.08
CA TYR A 542 -19.61 6.99 17.28
C TYR A 542 -20.01 8.48 17.27
N PRO A 543 -19.33 9.42 16.60
CA PRO A 543 -19.86 10.77 16.45
C PRO A 543 -21.23 10.80 15.77
N VAL A 544 -21.45 9.92 14.80
CA VAL A 544 -22.75 9.78 14.12
C VAL A 544 -23.79 9.15 15.05
N LEU A 545 -23.39 8.13 15.81
CA LEU A 545 -24.25 7.49 16.83
C LEU A 545 -24.69 8.47 17.91
N VAL A 546 -23.76 9.26 18.45
CA VAL A 546 -24.06 10.25 19.47
C VAL A 546 -25.07 11.28 18.98
N ARG A 547 -24.86 11.82 17.77
CA ARG A 547 -25.82 12.76 17.16
C ARG A 547 -27.16 12.10 16.88
N GLY A 548 -27.17 10.84 16.47
CA GLY A 548 -28.36 10.02 16.32
C GLY A 548 -29.08 9.83 17.65
N ALA A 549 -28.34 9.41 18.70
CA ALA A 549 -28.86 9.21 20.05
C ALA A 549 -29.59 10.45 20.59
N ILE A 550 -28.96 11.62 20.43
CA ILE A 550 -29.55 12.89 20.86
C ILE A 550 -30.84 13.20 20.09
N LYS A 551 -30.84 12.96 18.78
CA LYS A 551 -32.02 13.22 17.92
C LYS A 551 -33.21 12.33 18.26
N ILE A 552 -32.99 11.09 18.68
CA ILE A 552 -34.02 10.10 18.98
C ILE A 552 -34.32 9.95 20.47
N SER A 553 -33.89 10.92 21.28
CA SER A 553 -34.22 11.03 22.70
C SER A 553 -33.74 9.87 23.57
N VAL A 554 -32.57 9.32 23.33
CA VAL A 554 -31.87 8.44 24.28
C VAL A 554 -31.62 9.22 25.57
N PRO A 555 -31.78 8.64 26.78
CA PRO A 555 -31.51 9.33 28.02
C PRO A 555 -30.16 10.00 28.01
N ARG A 556 -30.16 11.28 28.39
CA ARG A 556 -28.97 12.15 28.33
C ARG A 556 -27.81 11.58 29.13
N GLU A 557 -28.12 11.02 30.29
CA GLU A 557 -27.16 10.40 31.23
C GLU A 557 -26.46 9.20 30.59
N THR A 558 -27.19 8.41 29.83
CA THR A 558 -26.64 7.24 29.09
C THR A 558 -25.64 7.70 28.03
N VAL A 559 -25.95 8.77 27.31
CA VAL A 559 -25.06 9.33 26.30
C VAL A 559 -23.81 9.96 26.95
N ILE A 560 -23.98 10.69 28.06
CA ILE A 560 -22.87 11.27 28.83
C ILE A 560 -21.93 10.17 29.31
N ALA A 561 -22.46 9.14 29.98
CA ALA A 561 -21.64 8.05 30.51
C ALA A 561 -20.84 7.32 29.43
N TYR A 562 -21.47 7.08 28.27
CA TYR A 562 -20.79 6.50 27.12
C TYR A 562 -19.64 7.39 26.61
N LEU A 563 -19.88 8.69 26.45
CA LEU A 563 -18.88 9.63 25.94
C LEU A 563 -17.71 9.80 26.90
N GLU A 564 -17.95 9.85 28.21
CA GLU A 564 -16.89 9.92 29.23
C GLU A 564 -15.99 8.68 29.19
N GLN A 565 -16.59 7.50 29.07
CA GLN A 565 -15.85 6.25 28.95
C GLN A 565 -15.01 6.21 27.69
N GLU A 566 -15.55 6.69 26.57
CA GLU A 566 -14.86 6.69 25.29
C GLU A 566 -13.72 7.70 25.25
N ASP A 567 -13.89 8.90 25.81
CA ASP A 567 -12.78 9.86 25.94
C ASP A 567 -11.63 9.28 26.78
N ALA A 568 -11.95 8.65 27.92
CA ALA A 568 -10.95 7.99 28.75
C ALA A 568 -10.20 6.88 27.99
N ARG A 569 -10.90 6.08 27.18
CA ARG A 569 -10.32 5.07 26.31
C ARG A 569 -9.40 5.67 25.26
N LEU A 570 -9.83 6.72 24.58
CA LEU A 570 -9.03 7.37 23.53
C LEU A 570 -7.79 8.08 24.09
N GLN A 571 -7.80 8.53 25.34
CA GLN A 571 -6.63 9.11 26.02
C GLN A 571 -5.47 8.11 26.11
N THR A 572 -5.76 6.83 26.29
CA THR A 572 -4.74 5.77 26.37
C THR A 572 -4.09 5.43 25.04
N MET A 573 -4.60 5.97 23.94
CA MET A 573 -4.25 5.57 22.59
C MET A 573 -3.41 6.61 21.82
N ALA A 574 -3.00 7.71 22.46
CA ALA A 574 -2.19 8.76 21.84
C ALA A 574 -0.82 8.24 21.35
N SER A 575 -0.40 8.59 20.13
CA SER A 575 0.73 7.97 19.43
C SER A 575 1.80 8.90 18.88
N GLY A 576 1.50 10.15 18.62
CA GLY A 576 2.46 11.14 18.08
C GLY A 576 2.65 11.15 16.55
N ALA A 577 1.82 10.49 15.78
CA ALA A 577 1.87 10.43 14.33
C ALA A 577 0.74 11.22 13.63
N PRO A 578 0.78 11.40 12.29
CA PRO A 578 -0.29 12.07 11.56
C PRO A 578 -1.67 11.47 11.81
N GLU A 579 -1.75 10.16 11.99
CA GLU A 579 -2.98 9.42 12.28
C GLU A 579 -3.54 9.73 13.68
N GLU A 580 -2.70 10.19 14.61
CA GLU A 580 -3.14 10.71 15.90
C GLU A 580 -4.11 11.88 15.74
N ASN A 581 -3.97 12.66 14.68
CA ASN A 581 -4.88 13.78 14.40
C ASN A 581 -6.34 13.33 14.32
N ALA A 582 -6.59 12.17 13.75
CA ALA A 582 -7.92 11.59 13.67
C ALA A 582 -8.50 11.23 15.06
N LEU A 583 -7.65 10.69 15.95
CA LEU A 583 -8.06 10.41 17.32
C LEU A 583 -8.33 11.69 18.11
N LEU A 584 -7.46 12.68 17.94
CA LEU A 584 -7.60 13.98 18.59
C LEU A 584 -8.86 14.69 18.09
N ASP A 585 -9.19 14.58 16.81
CA ASP A 585 -10.43 15.12 16.23
C ASP A 585 -11.66 14.42 16.87
N CYS A 586 -11.62 13.10 16.99
CA CYS A 586 -12.65 12.36 17.70
C CYS A 586 -12.80 12.79 19.16
N ARG A 587 -11.70 12.94 19.88
CA ARG A 587 -11.72 13.40 21.27
C ARG A 587 -12.25 14.84 21.37
N LEU A 588 -11.82 15.71 20.47
CA LEU A 588 -12.32 17.08 20.42
C LEU A 588 -13.83 17.12 20.24
N PHE A 589 -14.35 16.29 19.33
CA PHE A 589 -15.80 16.15 19.13
C PHE A 589 -16.50 15.63 20.40
N ILE A 590 -15.96 14.59 21.06
CA ILE A 590 -16.54 14.05 22.29
C ILE A 590 -16.61 15.14 23.38
N LEU A 591 -15.53 15.86 23.60
CA LEU A 591 -15.49 16.91 24.62
C LEU A 591 -16.46 18.06 24.32
N GLN A 592 -16.65 18.40 23.03
CA GLN A 592 -17.65 19.38 22.59
C GLN A 592 -19.07 18.91 22.87
N GLU A 593 -19.39 17.65 22.55
CA GLU A 593 -20.72 17.09 22.78
C GLU A 593 -21.00 16.90 24.28
N LEU A 594 -20.00 16.49 25.09
CA LEU A 594 -20.12 16.46 26.55
C LEU A 594 -20.40 17.84 27.13
N GLU A 595 -19.65 18.86 26.71
CA GLU A 595 -19.89 20.24 27.14
C GLU A 595 -21.31 20.71 26.84
N ARG A 596 -21.84 20.33 25.65
CA ARG A 596 -23.21 20.64 25.26
C ARG A 596 -24.26 19.85 26.04
N LEU A 597 -23.95 18.60 26.37
CA LEU A 597 -24.85 17.70 27.08
C LEU A 597 -24.92 17.95 28.59
N TYR A 598 -23.87 18.47 29.22
CA TYR A 598 -23.93 18.82 30.62
C TYR A 598 -24.87 20.01 30.84
N PRO A 599 -25.72 19.97 31.91
CA PRO A 599 -26.61 21.06 32.24
C PRO A 599 -25.83 22.36 32.54
N ALA A 600 -26.50 23.50 32.38
CA ALA A 600 -25.85 24.81 32.56
C ALA A 600 -25.27 24.98 33.96
N GLU A 601 -25.88 24.33 34.95
CA GLU A 601 -25.51 24.34 36.36
C GLU A 601 -24.19 23.59 36.63
N ALA A 602 -23.79 22.68 35.73
CA ALA A 602 -22.53 21.94 35.82
C ALA A 602 -21.33 22.77 35.32
N THR A 603 -21.23 24.02 35.78
CA THR A 603 -20.26 25.01 35.27
C THR A 603 -18.81 24.53 35.38
N GLU A 604 -18.43 23.92 36.52
CA GLU A 604 -17.08 23.41 36.73
C GLU A 604 -16.72 22.29 35.71
N LYS A 605 -17.62 21.32 35.52
CA LYS A 605 -17.41 20.25 34.53
C LYS A 605 -17.29 20.82 33.12
N ARG A 606 -18.13 21.76 32.74
CA ARG A 606 -18.08 22.41 31.42
C ARG A 606 -16.79 23.19 31.21
N GLN A 607 -16.33 23.94 32.21
CA GLN A 607 -15.06 24.65 32.16
C GLN A 607 -13.87 23.69 32.04
N ARG A 608 -13.89 22.58 32.77
CA ARG A 608 -12.86 21.54 32.66
C ARG A 608 -12.82 20.93 31.25
N LEU A 609 -13.96 20.62 30.67
CA LEU A 609 -14.04 20.08 29.29
C LEU A 609 -13.52 21.08 28.27
N ALA A 610 -13.89 22.36 28.41
CA ALA A 610 -13.36 23.43 27.56
C ALA A 610 -11.83 23.57 27.68
N ALA A 611 -11.30 23.49 28.91
CA ALA A 611 -9.86 23.53 29.15
C ALA A 611 -9.10 22.35 28.51
N LEU A 612 -9.68 21.14 28.53
CA LEU A 612 -9.09 19.95 27.90
C LEU A 612 -9.03 20.04 26.36
N ARG A 613 -9.88 20.84 25.73
CA ARG A 613 -9.89 21.02 24.27
C ARG A 613 -8.68 21.80 23.77
N VAL A 614 -8.19 22.75 24.54
CA VAL A 614 -7.08 23.64 24.14
C VAL A 614 -5.79 22.86 23.82
N PRO A 615 -5.28 21.98 24.70
CA PRO A 615 -4.07 21.21 24.38
C PRO A 615 -4.29 20.23 23.22
N ILE A 616 -5.49 19.68 23.06
CA ILE A 616 -5.83 18.81 21.92
C ILE A 616 -5.73 19.61 20.62
N GLN A 617 -6.37 20.77 20.55
CA GLN A 617 -6.32 21.63 19.37
C GLN A 617 -4.89 22.04 19.03
N ARG A 618 -4.10 22.46 20.04
CA ARG A 618 -2.68 22.78 19.84
C ARG A 618 -1.87 21.60 19.30
N ARG A 619 -2.17 20.40 19.78
CA ARG A 619 -1.52 19.17 19.30
C ARG A 619 -1.89 18.86 17.85
N MET A 620 -3.16 18.98 17.49
CA MET A 620 -3.65 18.84 16.11
C MET A 620 -2.98 19.85 15.18
N ASP A 621 -2.90 21.13 15.58
CA ASP A 621 -2.24 22.19 14.82
C ASP A 621 -0.74 21.89 14.63
N ALA A 622 -0.07 21.39 15.66
CA ALA A 622 1.32 20.98 15.58
C ALA A 622 1.54 19.82 14.61
N ILE A 623 0.67 18.81 14.63
CA ILE A 623 0.70 17.67 13.70
C ILE A 623 0.42 18.17 12.28
N ALA A 624 -0.58 19.01 12.06
CA ALA A 624 -0.89 19.59 10.76
C ALA A 624 0.27 20.41 10.20
N LYS A 625 0.97 21.16 11.07
CA LYS A 625 2.17 21.93 10.72
C LYS A 625 3.36 21.04 10.39
N ALA A 626 3.55 19.94 11.12
CA ALA A 626 4.64 18.99 10.90
C ALA A 626 4.44 18.15 9.63
N TYR A 627 3.18 17.91 9.24
CA TYR A 627 2.81 17.07 8.11
C TYR A 627 1.87 17.78 7.12
N PRO A 628 2.23 18.96 6.59
CA PRO A 628 1.32 19.79 5.80
C PRO A 628 0.84 19.12 4.52
N ALA A 629 1.62 18.18 3.97
CA ALA A 629 1.24 17.44 2.78
C ALA A 629 0.18 16.36 3.04
N TYR A 630 0.05 15.90 4.27
CA TYR A 630 -0.98 14.93 4.67
C TYR A 630 -2.37 15.58 4.78
N PHE A 631 -2.42 16.86 5.16
CA PHE A 631 -3.66 17.62 5.39
C PHE A 631 -4.07 18.54 4.22
N ARG A 632 -3.23 18.73 3.20
CA ARG A 632 -3.54 19.53 2.00
C ARG A 632 -4.11 18.72 0.84
N GLN A 633 -4.55 17.47 1.09
CA GLN A 633 -5.14 16.62 0.03
C GLN A 633 -6.66 16.77 -0.03
#